data_431643e19deabffdf1649f66aaa9695c
#
_entry.id   431643e19deabffdf1649f66aaa9695c
#
_cell.length_a   1.000
_cell.length_b   1.000
_cell.length_c   1.000
_cell.angle_alpha   90.00
_cell.angle_beta   90.00
_cell.angle_gamma   90.00
#
_symmetry.space_group_name_H-M   'P 1'
#
loop_
_entity.id
_entity.type
_entity.pdbx_description
1 polymer ?
#
loop_
_entity_poly.entity_id
_entity_poly.type
_entity_poly.pdbx_seq_one_letter_code
_entity_poly.pdbx_strand_id
1 'polypeptide(L)'
;MKPMRKQRLLNDIQKILALNLSIAASFWGLNTQAFAHGGKAEMVSLYQNMSEQGAKVVKDDFTNTYMITKGSIVVRAKPNSDQVLVNGKPLKLSVPLLIKDNKPVIGKDFFNEVFQSGLDQTFKVENTFHPLNSLNSDEIKKTFDVINRSKYAYKNMRFAELKLKEPEKAKVWDYFINHKEYKDARIASFILLKGNQAIEGEVNLNTQQVTKWNVLKDTHGMVLLDNFETVQRVIEASKEYQDALRKRGVTDVKKVITNPLTVGYFGGKDGLDKQLNVLKVVSYLDTGDGNYWAHPIENLVAVVDLDKEKIIKIEEGAMIPVPMTDRPYATKNTKPPKIKPLNISEPEGKNFSITGQTVHWGNWCFHVALDSRVGLQLSTVTYKDKGVKRKVMYEGNLGGMVVPYGDPDMGWYFKSYLDSGEYGMGTLTSAIQLGTDAPENAILLDAVIADYKGQPQVIPNAIAVFERYAGPEYKHHEIFGNQDASEARRELVVRWISTVGNYDYMFDWVFSQNGVIGINAGATGIEAVKGVKSRTMHDSTAKEDTKYGTLIDHNIVGTTHQHIYNFRLDMDVDGENNSFMHMDPVVKANDKGGVRTSTMQIDSKVITNEQNAAEKFDPSTIRLLTNFNKENKLGNPVSYQLIPFAGGTHPVAKGANFSKDEWLFKRLNFMDKQIWVTQYNPDERYPEGKYSNRSTHDTGLGQFIGNNENIENKDLVVWMTTGTTHVARAEEWPIMPTEWVYTLIKPWNFFDNTPTLNLGEEEQSTQHDHH
;
A
#
# COMPACT_ATOMS: atom_id res chain seq x y z
N MET A 1 36.44 23.29 0.19
CA MET A 1 35.92 22.80 -1.09
C MET A 1 34.39 22.71 -0.99
N LYS A 2 33.78 23.33 -1.59
CA LYS A 2 32.88 24.28 -2.26
C LYS A 2 31.45 23.71 -2.40
N PRO A 3 30.40 24.49 -2.20
CA PRO A 3 28.98 24.08 -2.15
C PRO A 3 28.40 23.44 -3.42
N MET A 4 29.08 23.52 -4.55
CA MET A 4 28.60 22.96 -5.82
C MET A 4 28.58 21.42 -5.90
N ARG A 5 29.31 20.70 -5.03
CA ARG A 5 29.29 19.23 -5.02
C ARG A 5 28.09 18.65 -4.26
N LYS A 6 27.59 19.37 -3.24
CA LYS A 6 26.39 18.97 -2.51
C LYS A 6 25.13 19.03 -3.38
N GLN A 7 25.06 20.04 -4.25
CA GLN A 7 23.93 20.23 -5.16
C GLN A 7 23.87 19.16 -6.28
N ARG A 8 25.04 18.63 -6.67
CA ARG A 8 25.11 17.56 -7.68
C ARG A 8 24.76 16.20 -7.12
N LEU A 9 25.19 15.91 -5.92
CA LEU A 9 24.86 14.66 -5.21
C LEU A 9 23.35 14.59 -4.89
N LEU A 10 22.76 15.69 -4.41
CA LEU A 10 21.31 15.82 -4.21
C LEU A 10 20.53 15.64 -5.53
N ASN A 11 21.04 16.20 -6.62
CA ASN A 11 20.41 16.04 -7.94
C ASN A 11 20.54 14.60 -8.49
N ASP A 12 21.62 13.88 -8.16
CA ASP A 12 21.83 12.52 -8.65
C ASP A 12 21.08 11.48 -7.80
N ILE A 13 20.91 11.72 -6.51
CA ILE A 13 20.06 10.90 -5.63
C ILE A 13 18.57 11.21 -5.85
N GLN A 14 18.23 12.47 -6.09
CA GLN A 14 16.91 12.85 -6.60
C GLN A 14 16.63 12.21 -7.96
N LYS A 15 17.63 11.93 -8.78
CA LYS A 15 17.50 11.15 -10.01
C LYS A 15 17.32 9.65 -9.74
N ILE A 16 17.92 9.09 -8.71
CA ILE A 16 17.73 7.68 -8.33
C ILE A 16 16.35 7.47 -7.70
N LEU A 17 15.89 8.37 -6.86
CA LEU A 17 14.50 8.46 -6.39
C LEU A 17 13.55 8.88 -7.51
N ALA A 18 13.96 9.79 -8.40
CA ALA A 18 13.21 10.23 -9.56
C ALA A 18 13.21 9.20 -10.70
N LEU A 19 14.18 8.29 -10.81
CA LEU A 19 14.07 7.17 -11.73
C LEU A 19 12.99 6.18 -11.28
N ASN A 20 12.82 5.98 -10.01
CA ASN A 20 11.70 5.19 -9.47
C ASN A 20 10.36 5.94 -9.46
N LEU A 21 10.37 7.27 -9.64
CA LEU A 21 9.19 8.14 -9.58
C LEU A 21 9.00 8.98 -10.87
N SER A 22 9.90 8.90 -11.86
CA SER A 22 9.87 9.72 -13.08
C SER A 22 8.98 9.21 -14.21
N ILE A 23 8.18 8.17 -14.01
CA ILE A 23 7.19 7.72 -15.01
C ILE A 23 5.99 8.68 -15.08
N ALA A 24 5.82 9.57 -14.14
CA ALA A 24 4.76 10.57 -14.16
C ALA A 24 4.93 11.70 -15.21
N ALA A 25 6.04 11.79 -15.92
CA ALA A 25 6.36 12.97 -16.72
C ALA A 25 6.21 12.82 -18.25
N SER A 26 5.79 11.70 -18.79
CA SER A 26 5.92 11.48 -20.25
C SER A 26 4.64 11.38 -21.06
N PHE A 27 3.47 11.72 -20.55
CA PHE A 27 2.23 11.70 -21.37
C PHE A 27 1.69 13.06 -21.81
N TRP A 28 2.45 14.13 -21.62
CA TRP A 28 2.09 15.41 -22.25
C TRP A 28 2.97 15.63 -23.47
N GLY A 29 2.47 15.14 -24.60
CA GLY A 29 3.14 15.28 -25.89
C GLY A 29 3.56 16.72 -26.16
N LEU A 30 4.85 16.90 -26.36
CA LEU A 30 5.42 18.10 -26.94
C LEU A 30 4.87 18.28 -28.37
N ASN A 31 3.77 19.00 -28.48
CA ASN A 31 3.40 19.65 -29.73
C ASN A 31 3.84 21.11 -29.65
N THR A 32 5.10 21.35 -30.00
CA THR A 32 5.56 22.70 -30.35
C THR A 32 5.04 23.05 -31.72
N GLN A 33 3.75 23.31 -31.85
CA GLN A 33 3.24 24.13 -32.96
C GLN A 33 2.88 25.50 -32.41
N ALA A 34 3.55 26.49 -32.96
CA ALA A 34 3.37 27.89 -32.66
C ALA A 34 1.90 28.28 -32.84
N PHE A 35 1.27 28.72 -31.77
CA PHE A 35 -0.01 29.41 -31.82
C PHE A 35 0.24 30.88 -32.16
N ALA A 36 0.10 31.23 -33.41
CA ALA A 36 -0.10 32.58 -33.86
C ALA A 36 -1.60 32.87 -33.81
N HIS A 37 -2.09 33.48 -32.70
CA HIS A 37 -3.29 34.29 -32.73
C HIS A 37 -3.11 35.49 -31.80
N GLY A 38 -3.37 36.65 -32.34
CA GLY A 38 -3.03 37.98 -31.86
C GLY A 38 -3.72 38.40 -30.56
N GLY A 39 -2.90 38.93 -29.70
CA GLY A 39 -3.20 39.54 -28.43
C GLY A 39 -2.17 39.03 -27.42
N LYS A 40 -1.21 39.89 -27.01
CA LYS A 40 -0.29 39.53 -25.94
C LYS A 40 -1.12 39.36 -24.66
N ALA A 41 -1.41 38.10 -24.27
CA ALA A 41 -2.02 37.82 -22.99
C ALA A 41 -1.14 38.43 -21.87
N GLU A 42 -1.76 39.19 -21.00
CA GLU A 42 -1.08 39.79 -19.84
C GLU A 42 -0.67 38.65 -18.88
N MET A 43 0.64 38.50 -18.63
CA MET A 43 1.20 37.49 -17.74
C MET A 43 1.46 38.08 -16.36
N VAL A 44 1.01 37.39 -15.33
CA VAL A 44 1.16 37.81 -13.93
C VAL A 44 1.85 36.71 -13.11
N SER A 45 2.42 37.09 -11.96
CA SER A 45 3.01 36.11 -11.02
C SER A 45 1.95 35.18 -10.47
N LEU A 46 2.18 33.84 -10.55
CA LEU A 46 1.29 32.86 -9.98
C LEU A 46 1.05 33.10 -8.49
N TYR A 47 2.13 33.25 -7.71
CA TYR A 47 2.02 33.43 -6.25
C TYR A 47 1.29 34.70 -5.86
N GLN A 48 1.58 35.80 -6.52
CA GLN A 48 0.95 37.09 -6.21
C GLN A 48 -0.55 37.05 -6.59
N ASN A 49 -0.88 36.65 -7.82
CA ASN A 49 -2.25 36.60 -8.31
C ASN A 49 -3.12 35.70 -7.45
N MET A 50 -2.62 34.50 -7.11
CA MET A 50 -3.36 33.55 -6.29
C MET A 50 -3.54 34.05 -4.86
N SER A 51 -2.51 34.68 -4.26
CA SER A 51 -2.60 35.25 -2.92
C SER A 51 -3.61 36.41 -2.83
N GLU A 52 -3.63 37.29 -3.81
CA GLU A 52 -4.60 38.39 -3.91
C GLU A 52 -6.05 37.90 -4.02
N GLN A 53 -6.22 36.71 -4.60
CA GLN A 53 -7.52 35.99 -4.73
C GLN A 53 -7.84 35.06 -3.55
N GLY A 54 -7.00 35.03 -2.51
CA GLY A 54 -7.18 34.20 -1.32
C GLY A 54 -6.97 32.70 -1.57
N ALA A 55 -6.21 32.34 -2.60
CA ALA A 55 -5.79 30.99 -2.87
C ALA A 55 -4.36 30.72 -2.36
N LYS A 56 -4.11 29.50 -1.86
CA LYS A 56 -2.79 29.04 -1.41
C LYS A 56 -2.09 28.32 -2.54
N VAL A 57 -0.80 28.59 -2.75
CA VAL A 57 0.03 27.90 -3.74
C VAL A 57 1.14 27.14 -3.04
N VAL A 58 1.27 25.86 -3.33
CA VAL A 58 2.37 24.99 -2.89
C VAL A 58 3.04 24.42 -4.13
N LYS A 59 4.37 24.50 -4.22
CA LYS A 59 5.13 23.82 -5.27
C LYS A 59 5.59 22.47 -4.72
N ASP A 60 5.27 21.42 -5.43
CA ASP A 60 5.90 20.13 -5.28
C ASP A 60 7.14 20.10 -6.18
N ASP A 61 8.32 20.19 -5.58
CA ASP A 61 9.60 20.23 -6.31
C ASP A 61 9.92 18.88 -6.95
N PHE A 62 9.35 17.80 -6.45
CA PHE A 62 9.55 16.45 -6.92
C PHE A 62 8.85 16.20 -8.26
N THR A 63 7.56 16.46 -8.36
CA THR A 63 6.78 16.32 -9.61
C THR A 63 6.85 17.57 -10.48
N ASN A 64 7.50 18.63 -10.00
CA ASN A 64 7.50 19.99 -10.60
C ASN A 64 6.07 20.48 -10.88
N THR A 65 5.16 20.24 -9.92
CA THR A 65 3.75 20.61 -10.03
C THR A 65 3.41 21.71 -9.02
N TYR A 66 2.62 22.68 -9.45
CA TYR A 66 2.03 23.70 -8.58
C TYR A 66 0.64 23.23 -8.16
N MET A 67 0.43 23.07 -6.87
CA MET A 67 -0.86 22.83 -6.27
C MET A 67 -1.43 24.13 -5.75
N ILE A 68 -2.60 24.52 -6.23
CA ILE A 68 -3.26 25.77 -5.90
C ILE A 68 -4.60 25.42 -5.26
N THR A 69 -4.83 25.91 -4.05
CA THR A 69 -6.05 25.57 -3.29
C THR A 69 -6.81 26.81 -2.87
N LYS A 70 -8.13 26.77 -3.06
CA LYS A 70 -9.06 27.78 -2.53
C LYS A 70 -10.40 27.13 -2.19
N GLY A 71 -10.76 27.13 -0.91
CA GLY A 71 -11.93 26.41 -0.44
C GLY A 71 -11.79 24.90 -0.73
N SER A 72 -12.78 24.34 -1.43
CA SER A 72 -12.83 22.95 -1.86
C SER A 72 -12.13 22.67 -3.19
N ILE A 73 -11.64 23.70 -3.88
CA ILE A 73 -11.06 23.56 -5.20
C ILE A 73 -9.55 23.36 -5.10
N VAL A 74 -9.07 22.26 -5.68
CA VAL A 74 -7.64 21.94 -5.81
C VAL A 74 -7.29 21.95 -7.29
N VAL A 75 -6.36 22.81 -7.67
CA VAL A 75 -5.84 22.90 -9.04
C VAL A 75 -4.41 22.41 -9.07
N ARG A 76 -4.10 21.49 -10.00
CA ARG A 76 -2.74 21.02 -10.25
C ARG A 76 -2.30 21.50 -11.62
N ALA A 77 -1.22 22.30 -11.63
CA ALA A 77 -0.69 22.90 -12.85
C ALA A 77 0.81 22.57 -12.99
N LYS A 78 1.20 22.10 -14.19
CA LYS A 78 2.61 21.89 -14.52
C LYS A 78 3.17 23.04 -15.35
N PRO A 79 4.44 23.43 -15.16
CA PRO A 79 5.10 24.39 -16.03
C PRO A 79 5.06 23.95 -17.50
N ASN A 80 4.85 24.91 -18.39
CA ASN A 80 4.78 24.74 -19.84
C ASN A 80 3.64 23.85 -20.33
N SER A 81 2.60 23.66 -19.51
CA SER A 81 1.39 22.96 -19.90
C SER A 81 0.22 23.92 -20.00
N ASP A 82 -0.58 23.76 -21.05
CA ASP A 82 -1.87 24.44 -21.24
C ASP A 82 -3.03 23.63 -20.60
N GLN A 83 -2.73 22.53 -19.95
CA GLN A 83 -3.71 21.72 -19.21
C GLN A 83 -3.40 21.74 -17.71
N VAL A 84 -4.46 21.87 -16.93
CA VAL A 84 -4.44 21.72 -15.49
C VAL A 84 -5.49 20.71 -15.07
N LEU A 85 -5.34 20.15 -13.87
CA LEU A 85 -6.37 19.33 -13.26
C LEU A 85 -7.08 20.17 -12.20
N VAL A 86 -8.38 20.37 -12.36
CA VAL A 86 -9.25 21.03 -11.37
C VAL A 86 -10.06 19.93 -10.68
N ASN A 87 -9.77 19.69 -9.39
CA ASN A 87 -10.33 18.56 -8.64
C ASN A 87 -10.21 17.22 -9.39
N GLY A 88 -9.04 16.98 -10.00
CA GLY A 88 -8.77 15.78 -10.77
C GLY A 88 -9.32 15.77 -12.21
N LYS A 89 -10.13 16.76 -12.62
CA LYS A 89 -10.66 16.85 -14.00
C LYS A 89 -9.77 17.74 -14.87
N PRO A 90 -9.42 17.31 -16.09
CA PRO A 90 -8.60 18.11 -16.98
C PRO A 90 -9.36 19.35 -17.46
N LEU A 91 -8.70 20.49 -17.41
CA LEU A 91 -9.14 21.76 -17.96
C LEU A 91 -8.04 22.33 -18.85
N LYS A 92 -8.40 22.73 -20.04
CA LYS A 92 -7.48 23.41 -20.96
C LYS A 92 -7.48 24.90 -20.70
N LEU A 93 -6.30 25.44 -20.42
CA LEU A 93 -6.09 26.86 -20.20
C LEU A 93 -5.99 27.61 -21.53
N SER A 94 -6.43 28.85 -21.54
CA SER A 94 -6.21 29.79 -22.64
C SER A 94 -4.73 30.16 -22.79
N VAL A 95 -3.99 30.19 -21.65
CA VAL A 95 -2.57 30.50 -21.58
C VAL A 95 -1.89 29.51 -20.64
N PRO A 96 -0.83 28.80 -21.08
CA PRO A 96 -0.14 27.85 -20.24
C PRO A 96 0.56 28.53 -19.05
N LEU A 97 0.73 27.78 -17.92
CA LEU A 97 1.62 28.16 -16.86
C LEU A 97 3.08 28.10 -17.38
N LEU A 98 3.79 29.21 -17.30
CA LEU A 98 5.16 29.32 -17.80
C LEU A 98 6.14 29.62 -16.65
N ILE A 99 7.42 29.31 -16.86
CA ILE A 99 8.51 29.77 -15.98
C ILE A 99 9.27 30.87 -16.70
N LYS A 100 9.23 32.06 -16.13
CA LYS A 100 10.03 33.22 -16.59
C LYS A 100 10.94 33.68 -15.46
N ASP A 101 12.20 33.88 -15.74
CA ASP A 101 13.21 34.31 -14.75
C ASP A 101 13.16 33.49 -13.46
N ASN A 102 13.01 32.16 -13.62
CA ASN A 102 12.89 31.19 -12.54
C ASN A 102 11.64 31.33 -11.65
N LYS A 103 10.61 32.05 -12.12
CA LYS A 103 9.34 32.28 -11.40
C LYS A 103 8.17 31.80 -12.23
N PRO A 104 7.14 31.14 -11.59
CA PRO A 104 5.94 30.74 -12.29
C PRO A 104 5.08 31.97 -12.62
N VAL A 105 4.67 32.06 -13.88
CA VAL A 105 3.75 33.07 -14.39
C VAL A 105 2.58 32.43 -15.13
N ILE A 106 1.42 33.05 -15.02
CA ILE A 106 0.13 32.58 -15.57
C ILE A 106 -0.55 33.71 -16.34
N GLY A 107 -1.50 33.35 -17.19
CA GLY A 107 -2.41 34.37 -17.76
C GLY A 107 -3.20 35.06 -16.67
N LYS A 108 -3.52 36.35 -16.84
CA LYS A 108 -4.27 37.15 -15.85
C LYS A 108 -5.62 36.51 -15.48
N ASP A 109 -6.26 35.86 -16.44
CA ASP A 109 -7.56 35.24 -16.29
C ASP A 109 -7.51 33.81 -15.72
N PHE A 110 -6.32 33.29 -15.41
CA PHE A 110 -6.13 31.92 -14.92
C PHE A 110 -7.05 31.60 -13.72
N PHE A 111 -7.18 32.53 -12.77
CA PHE A 111 -8.03 32.32 -11.60
C PHE A 111 -9.49 32.08 -12.01
N ASN A 112 -10.02 32.87 -12.93
CA ASN A 112 -11.41 32.70 -13.42
C ASN A 112 -11.56 31.42 -14.20
N GLU A 113 -10.58 31.05 -15.05
CA GLU A 113 -10.61 29.82 -15.81
C GLU A 113 -10.68 28.57 -14.90
N VAL A 114 -9.90 28.53 -13.82
CA VAL A 114 -9.81 27.33 -12.96
C VAL A 114 -10.81 27.30 -11.81
N PHE A 115 -11.11 28.44 -11.19
CA PHE A 115 -11.98 28.52 -10.02
C PHE A 115 -13.44 28.90 -10.33
N GLN A 116 -13.74 29.27 -11.56
CA GLN A 116 -15.11 29.57 -12.02
C GLN A 116 -15.55 28.67 -13.20
N SER A 117 -14.78 27.62 -13.47
CA SER A 117 -15.02 26.71 -14.61
C SER A 117 -16.30 25.89 -14.52
N GLY A 118 -17.04 25.93 -13.40
CA GLY A 118 -18.23 25.12 -13.17
C GLY A 118 -17.97 23.60 -13.07
N LEU A 119 -16.69 23.18 -13.12
CA LEU A 119 -16.31 21.77 -13.03
C LEU A 119 -16.43 21.20 -11.61
N ASP A 120 -16.90 22.04 -10.67
CA ASP A 120 -16.92 21.65 -9.27
C ASP A 120 -18.22 21.96 -8.54
N GLN A 121 -19.25 21.18 -8.80
CA GLN A 121 -20.40 21.18 -7.88
C GLN A 121 -20.51 19.92 -7.02
N THR A 122 -19.62 18.93 -7.16
CA THR A 122 -19.73 17.61 -6.50
C THR A 122 -18.65 17.28 -5.47
N PHE A 123 -17.55 18.06 -5.38
CA PHE A 123 -16.48 17.78 -4.43
C PHE A 123 -16.29 18.95 -3.47
N LYS A 124 -16.98 18.88 -2.34
CA LYS A 124 -16.66 19.70 -1.18
C LYS A 124 -15.52 19.00 -0.40
N VAL A 125 -14.29 19.40 -0.63
CA VAL A 125 -13.23 19.17 0.37
C VAL A 125 -13.48 20.18 1.50
N GLU A 126 -14.55 19.97 2.23
CA GLU A 126 -14.70 20.65 3.51
C GLU A 126 -13.63 20.04 4.43
N ASN A 127 -12.86 20.88 5.10
CA ASN A 127 -12.03 20.46 6.22
C ASN A 127 -12.94 20.05 7.38
N THR A 128 -13.68 18.96 7.18
CA THR A 128 -14.51 18.38 8.23
C THR A 128 -13.61 17.65 9.19
N PHE A 129 -13.72 18.00 10.43
CA PHE A 129 -13.04 17.28 11.50
C PHE A 129 -13.54 15.84 11.51
N HIS A 130 -12.59 14.89 11.53
CA HIS A 130 -12.84 13.50 11.86
C HIS A 130 -11.76 13.05 12.84
N PRO A 131 -12.08 12.29 13.91
CA PRO A 131 -11.09 11.89 14.91
C PRO A 131 -9.88 11.16 14.32
N LEU A 132 -10.09 10.43 13.22
CA LEU A 132 -9.08 9.63 12.51
C LEU A 132 -8.42 10.35 11.32
N ASN A 133 -8.68 11.65 11.08
CA ASN A 133 -7.93 12.38 10.07
C ASN A 133 -6.43 12.29 10.36
N SER A 134 -5.62 11.97 9.35
CA SER A 134 -4.16 12.02 9.47
C SER A 134 -3.69 13.37 9.99
N LEU A 135 -2.50 13.43 10.59
CA LEU A 135 -1.90 14.72 10.94
C LEU A 135 -1.72 15.56 9.68
N ASN A 136 -2.16 16.80 9.74
CA ASN A 136 -1.92 17.75 8.66
C ASN A 136 -0.51 18.37 8.78
N SER A 137 -0.12 19.15 7.77
CA SER A 137 1.21 19.78 7.71
C SER A 137 1.53 20.64 8.93
N ASP A 138 0.55 21.36 9.46
CA ASP A 138 0.77 22.24 10.62
C ASP A 138 0.91 21.43 11.92
N GLU A 139 0.17 20.35 12.06
CA GLU A 139 0.26 19.43 13.21
C GLU A 139 1.60 18.68 13.21
N ILE A 140 2.10 18.26 12.06
CA ILE A 140 3.43 17.63 11.92
C ILE A 140 4.53 18.64 12.34
N LYS A 141 4.51 19.86 11.79
CA LYS A 141 5.45 20.92 12.18
C LYS A 141 5.37 21.23 13.66
N LYS A 142 4.15 21.37 14.18
CA LYS A 142 3.91 21.63 15.60
C LYS A 142 4.50 20.54 16.48
N THR A 143 4.33 19.27 16.08
CA THR A 143 4.91 18.13 16.80
C THR A 143 6.43 18.21 16.83
N PHE A 144 7.06 18.42 15.68
CA PHE A 144 8.51 18.61 15.59
C PHE A 144 9.00 19.77 16.48
N ASP A 145 8.34 20.94 16.42
CA ASP A 145 8.70 22.11 17.20
C ASP A 145 8.58 21.90 18.71
N VAL A 146 7.54 21.15 19.16
CA VAL A 146 7.36 20.79 20.57
C VAL A 146 8.51 19.89 21.02
N ILE A 147 8.87 18.87 20.24
CA ILE A 147 9.98 17.97 20.56
C ILE A 147 11.29 18.75 20.59
N ASN A 148 11.55 19.59 19.59
CA ASN A 148 12.79 20.34 19.44
C ASN A 148 13.00 21.39 20.55
N ARG A 149 11.93 21.90 21.15
CA ARG A 149 11.99 22.82 22.32
C ARG A 149 12.00 22.10 23.67
N SER A 150 11.80 20.80 23.68
CA SER A 150 11.72 20.00 24.91
C SER A 150 13.12 19.69 25.47
N LYS A 151 13.17 19.24 26.73
CA LYS A 151 14.41 18.74 27.37
C LYS A 151 14.97 17.47 26.70
N TYR A 152 14.23 16.86 25.78
CA TYR A 152 14.60 15.63 25.08
C TYR A 152 15.25 15.89 23.72
N ALA A 153 15.28 17.14 23.26
CA ALA A 153 15.85 17.49 21.97
C ALA A 153 17.33 17.11 21.84
N TYR A 154 17.71 16.64 20.67
CA TYR A 154 19.10 16.42 20.29
C TYR A 154 19.32 16.75 18.81
N LYS A 155 20.56 16.97 18.44
CA LYS A 155 20.92 17.35 17.06
C LYS A 155 20.67 16.18 16.10
N ASN A 156 20.12 16.47 14.93
CA ASN A 156 19.86 15.50 13.85
C ASN A 156 18.91 14.37 14.29
N MET A 157 17.76 14.72 14.89
CA MET A 157 16.69 13.76 15.14
C MET A 157 16.22 13.13 13.82
N ARG A 158 16.07 11.83 13.82
CA ARG A 158 15.64 11.03 12.66
C ARG A 158 14.35 10.31 13.00
N PHE A 159 13.29 10.65 12.27
CA PHE A 159 11.95 10.11 12.48
C PHE A 159 11.73 8.88 11.59
N ALA A 160 11.51 7.73 12.20
CA ALA A 160 11.03 6.55 11.50
C ALA A 160 9.51 6.64 11.27
N GLU A 161 8.79 7.14 12.28
CA GLU A 161 7.35 7.41 12.18
C GLU A 161 7.03 8.71 12.91
N LEU A 162 6.08 9.48 12.40
CA LEU A 162 5.39 10.57 13.07
C LEU A 162 3.98 10.63 12.50
N LYS A 163 2.98 10.27 13.31
CA LYS A 163 1.60 10.11 12.86
C LYS A 163 0.60 10.38 13.98
N LEU A 164 -0.67 10.39 13.64
CA LEU A 164 -1.75 10.42 14.62
C LEU A 164 -1.64 9.20 15.53
N LYS A 165 -1.67 9.40 16.84
CA LYS A 165 -2.00 8.32 17.77
C LYS A 165 -3.49 8.03 17.64
N GLU A 166 -3.82 6.81 17.32
CA GLU A 166 -5.21 6.42 17.17
C GLU A 166 -6.01 6.70 18.46
N PRO A 167 -7.17 7.36 18.32
CA PRO A 167 -8.09 7.57 19.43
C PRO A 167 -8.71 6.25 19.91
N GLU A 168 -9.33 6.30 21.09
CA GLU A 168 -10.10 5.18 21.65
C GLU A 168 -11.26 4.78 20.72
N LYS A 169 -11.30 3.53 20.27
CA LYS A 169 -12.25 2.97 19.28
C LYS A 169 -13.71 3.29 19.63
N ALA A 170 -14.12 3.09 20.86
CA ALA A 170 -15.49 3.35 21.30
C ALA A 170 -15.89 4.82 21.12
N LYS A 171 -14.99 5.78 21.38
CA LYS A 171 -15.24 7.21 21.20
C LYS A 171 -15.32 7.62 19.74
N VAL A 172 -14.55 6.96 18.87
CA VAL A 172 -14.64 7.17 17.42
C VAL A 172 -15.98 6.69 16.90
N TRP A 173 -16.43 5.50 17.31
CA TRP A 173 -17.76 5.01 16.97
C TRP A 173 -18.89 5.89 17.51
N ASP A 174 -18.78 6.36 18.74
CA ASP A 174 -19.74 7.28 19.33
C ASP A 174 -19.87 8.58 18.53
N TYR A 175 -18.74 9.14 18.08
CA TYR A 175 -18.72 10.30 17.20
C TYR A 175 -19.41 9.99 15.86
N PHE A 176 -19.05 8.87 15.23
CA PHE A 176 -19.45 8.56 13.86
C PHE A 176 -20.89 8.03 13.74
N ILE A 177 -21.34 7.19 14.66
CA ILE A 177 -22.69 6.58 14.64
C ILE A 177 -23.68 7.40 15.46
N ASN A 178 -23.30 7.81 16.68
CA ASN A 178 -24.18 8.45 17.65
C ASN A 178 -24.12 9.97 17.59
N HIS A 179 -23.29 10.54 16.70
CA HIS A 179 -23.07 11.98 16.53
C HIS A 179 -22.71 12.70 17.84
N LYS A 180 -22.04 12.01 18.76
CA LYS A 180 -21.52 12.61 19.98
C LYS A 180 -20.33 13.51 19.67
N GLU A 181 -20.24 14.65 20.36
CA GLU A 181 -19.10 15.54 20.22
C GLU A 181 -17.80 14.85 20.65
N TYR A 182 -16.76 14.89 19.79
CA TYR A 182 -15.46 14.37 20.15
C TYR A 182 -14.64 15.43 20.91
N LYS A 183 -14.24 15.12 22.15
CA LYS A 183 -13.60 16.07 23.07
C LYS A 183 -12.17 15.72 23.44
N ASP A 184 -11.69 14.55 23.07
CA ASP A 184 -10.35 14.12 23.46
C ASP A 184 -9.26 14.96 22.80
N ALA A 185 -8.13 15.06 23.46
CA ALA A 185 -6.97 15.75 22.93
C ALA A 185 -6.42 15.00 21.72
N ARG A 186 -5.99 15.77 20.71
CA ARG A 186 -5.32 15.22 19.54
C ARG A 186 -3.86 14.93 19.88
N ILE A 187 -3.43 13.69 19.74
CA ILE A 187 -2.11 13.20 20.13
C ILE A 187 -1.35 12.78 18.88
N ALA A 188 -0.12 13.28 18.72
CA ALA A 188 0.83 12.75 17.76
C ALA A 188 1.73 11.70 18.42
N SER A 189 1.90 10.54 17.80
CA SER A 189 2.89 9.54 18.17
C SER A 189 4.08 9.60 17.24
N PHE A 190 5.26 9.27 17.75
CA PHE A 190 6.48 9.25 16.93
C PHE A 190 7.44 8.16 17.36
N ILE A 191 8.28 7.74 16.41
CA ILE A 191 9.44 6.89 16.63
C ILE A 191 10.66 7.61 16.09
N LEU A 192 11.65 7.86 16.96
CA LEU A 192 12.97 8.40 16.58
C LEU A 192 14.01 7.30 16.61
N LEU A 193 14.98 7.39 15.72
CA LEU A 193 16.14 6.48 15.67
C LEU A 193 17.42 7.19 16.13
N LYS A 194 18.18 6.53 17.01
CA LYS A 194 19.46 7.01 17.51
C LYS A 194 20.44 5.84 17.69
N GLY A 195 21.29 5.60 16.68
CA GLY A 195 22.11 4.38 16.64
C GLY A 195 21.24 3.13 16.74
N ASN A 196 21.59 2.20 17.64
CA ASN A 196 20.83 0.98 17.90
C ASN A 196 19.65 1.16 18.89
N GLN A 197 19.11 2.36 18.98
CA GLN A 197 17.98 2.68 19.86
C GLN A 197 16.82 3.21 19.07
N ALA A 198 15.62 2.75 19.40
CA ALA A 198 14.36 3.40 19.03
C ALA A 198 13.82 4.19 20.22
N ILE A 199 13.28 5.37 19.97
CA ILE A 199 12.66 6.21 20.98
C ILE A 199 11.21 6.41 20.61
N GLU A 200 10.32 5.85 21.39
CA GLU A 200 8.88 6.06 21.27
C GLU A 200 8.44 7.27 22.08
N GLY A 201 7.62 8.10 21.46
CA GLY A 201 7.07 9.24 22.18
C GLY A 201 5.69 9.67 21.72
N GLU A 202 5.11 10.57 22.50
CA GLU A 202 3.82 11.17 22.23
C GLU A 202 3.87 12.68 22.50
N VAL A 203 3.19 13.44 21.66
CA VAL A 203 2.97 14.89 21.85
C VAL A 203 1.49 15.16 21.89
N ASN A 204 1.04 15.77 22.98
CA ASN A 204 -0.30 16.32 23.04
C ASN A 204 -0.32 17.66 22.29
N LEU A 205 -1.04 17.71 21.16
CA LEU A 205 -1.09 18.89 20.28
C LEU A 205 -1.88 20.06 20.87
N ASN A 206 -2.80 19.77 21.80
CA ASN A 206 -3.59 20.79 22.49
C ASN A 206 -2.74 21.53 23.54
N THR A 207 -2.04 20.78 24.39
CA THR A 207 -1.19 21.34 25.45
C THR A 207 0.23 21.70 25.00
N GLN A 208 0.63 21.23 23.81
CA GLN A 208 1.97 21.38 23.24
C GLN A 208 3.07 20.82 24.16
N GLN A 209 2.87 19.63 24.69
CA GLN A 209 3.79 18.96 25.60
C GLN A 209 4.12 17.56 25.11
N VAL A 210 5.38 17.13 25.33
CA VAL A 210 5.78 15.73 25.20
C VAL A 210 5.21 14.97 26.41
N THR A 211 4.30 14.05 26.16
CA THR A 211 3.60 13.28 27.21
C THR A 211 4.20 11.90 27.43
N LYS A 212 4.91 11.36 26.43
CA LYS A 212 5.60 10.07 26.52
C LYS A 212 6.98 10.17 25.88
N TRP A 213 7.97 9.56 26.49
CA TRP A 213 9.33 9.41 25.96
C TRP A 213 9.94 8.14 26.53
N ASN A 214 10.00 7.10 25.72
CA ASN A 214 10.50 5.78 26.10
C ASN A 214 11.66 5.37 25.20
N VAL A 215 12.82 5.02 25.76
CA VAL A 215 14.00 4.61 25.03
C VAL A 215 14.10 3.09 25.04
N LEU A 216 14.04 2.49 23.87
CA LEU A 216 14.20 1.05 23.63
C LEU A 216 15.63 0.80 23.17
N LYS A 217 16.40 0.07 23.94
CA LYS A 217 17.77 -0.33 23.60
C LYS A 217 17.78 -1.58 22.71
N ASP A 218 18.84 -1.75 21.94
CA ASP A 218 19.04 -2.90 21.06
C ASP A 218 17.83 -3.15 20.13
N THR A 219 17.24 -2.04 19.67
CA THR A 219 16.03 -2.04 18.84
C THR A 219 16.31 -1.28 17.56
N HIS A 220 16.17 -1.96 16.43
CA HIS A 220 16.34 -1.38 15.11
C HIS A 220 14.99 -0.97 14.54
N GLY A 221 14.89 0.27 14.11
CA GLY A 221 13.71 0.77 13.38
C GLY A 221 13.80 0.51 11.88
N MET A 222 12.88 1.12 11.13
CA MET A 222 12.87 1.09 9.67
C MET A 222 14.12 1.75 9.09
N VAL A 223 14.49 1.33 7.88
CA VAL A 223 15.52 2.00 7.06
C VAL A 223 14.94 3.33 6.57
N LEU A 224 15.70 4.40 6.74
CA LEU A 224 15.31 5.73 6.31
C LEU A 224 16.00 6.12 5.00
N LEU A 225 15.41 7.05 4.26
CA LEU A 225 15.92 7.47 2.96
C LEU A 225 17.36 8.00 3.00
N ASP A 226 17.78 8.67 4.08
CA ASP A 226 19.16 9.13 4.26
C ASP A 226 20.17 8.00 4.43
N ASN A 227 19.72 6.79 4.78
CA ASN A 227 20.60 5.61 4.80
C ASN A 227 21.08 5.21 3.39
N PHE A 228 20.24 5.39 2.38
CA PHE A 228 20.61 5.15 0.97
C PHE A 228 21.70 6.10 0.53
N GLU A 229 21.60 7.39 0.86
CA GLU A 229 22.65 8.39 0.60
C GLU A 229 23.97 8.04 1.31
N THR A 230 23.88 7.63 2.55
CA THR A 230 25.04 7.21 3.35
C THR A 230 25.74 6.01 2.71
N VAL A 231 24.97 5.00 2.31
CA VAL A 231 25.52 3.80 1.66
C VAL A 231 26.21 4.15 0.34
N GLN A 232 25.56 4.92 -0.53
CA GLN A 232 26.15 5.32 -1.81
C GLN A 232 27.48 6.05 -1.61
N ARG A 233 27.55 6.98 -0.67
CA ARG A 233 28.76 7.72 -0.33
C ARG A 233 29.88 6.80 0.18
N VAL A 234 29.54 5.84 1.04
CA VAL A 234 30.49 4.89 1.63
C VAL A 234 31.06 3.94 0.56
N ILE A 235 30.21 3.44 -0.33
CA ILE A 235 30.61 2.56 -1.44
C ILE A 235 31.52 3.30 -2.44
N GLU A 236 31.14 4.51 -2.85
CA GLU A 236 31.94 5.33 -3.77
C GLU A 236 33.33 5.68 -3.21
N ALA A 237 33.45 5.85 -1.89
CA ALA A 237 34.72 6.19 -1.24
C ALA A 237 35.64 4.96 -1.04
N SER A 238 35.12 3.74 -1.14
CA SER A 238 35.85 2.52 -0.86
C SER A 238 36.75 2.08 -2.00
N LYS A 239 38.07 2.19 -1.82
CA LYS A 239 39.06 1.68 -2.79
C LYS A 239 38.95 0.17 -2.94
N GLU A 240 38.76 -0.54 -1.85
CA GLU A 240 38.65 -2.01 -1.83
C GLU A 240 37.43 -2.48 -2.66
N TYR A 241 36.30 -1.83 -2.49
CA TYR A 241 35.09 -2.13 -3.30
C TYR A 241 35.31 -1.81 -4.78
N GLN A 242 35.94 -0.67 -5.09
CA GLN A 242 36.32 -0.33 -6.47
C GLN A 242 37.30 -1.34 -7.10
N ASP A 243 38.25 -1.89 -6.33
CA ASP A 243 39.14 -2.95 -6.79
C ASP A 243 38.37 -4.24 -7.11
N ALA A 244 37.37 -4.60 -6.29
CA ALA A 244 36.50 -5.73 -6.54
C ALA A 244 35.60 -5.53 -7.78
N LEU A 245 35.14 -4.31 -8.03
CA LEU A 245 34.41 -3.95 -9.26
C LEU A 245 35.31 -4.09 -10.50
N ARG A 246 36.55 -3.60 -10.44
CA ARG A 246 37.52 -3.70 -11.56
C ARG A 246 37.82 -5.14 -11.96
N LYS A 247 37.93 -6.05 -10.98
CA LYS A 247 38.04 -7.49 -11.27
C LYS A 247 36.86 -8.03 -12.11
N ARG A 248 35.69 -7.43 -11.97
CA ARG A 248 34.46 -7.78 -12.72
C ARG A 248 34.26 -6.97 -14.01
N GLY A 249 35.28 -6.23 -14.43
CA GLY A 249 35.26 -5.42 -15.65
C GLY A 249 34.57 -4.08 -15.49
N VAL A 250 34.14 -3.71 -14.28
CA VAL A 250 33.48 -2.43 -14.01
C VAL A 250 34.55 -1.42 -13.55
N THR A 251 34.93 -0.49 -14.42
CA THR A 251 36.01 0.48 -14.17
C THR A 251 35.54 1.85 -13.70
N ASP A 252 34.28 2.21 -13.94
CA ASP A 252 33.70 3.49 -13.52
C ASP A 252 32.65 3.28 -12.45
N VAL A 253 33.02 3.55 -11.19
CA VAL A 253 32.13 3.44 -10.04
C VAL A 253 30.92 4.38 -10.10
N LYS A 254 30.97 5.43 -10.91
CA LYS A 254 29.84 6.35 -11.09
C LYS A 254 28.68 5.76 -11.87
N LYS A 255 28.94 4.68 -12.59
CA LYS A 255 27.93 3.88 -13.29
C LYS A 255 27.37 2.75 -12.44
N VAL A 256 27.80 2.63 -11.20
CA VAL A 256 27.32 1.61 -10.28
C VAL A 256 26.17 2.15 -9.45
N ILE A 257 25.03 1.52 -9.62
CA ILE A 257 23.84 1.77 -8.80
C ILE A 257 23.87 0.81 -7.63
N THR A 258 23.92 1.33 -6.41
CA THR A 258 23.88 0.53 -5.20
C THR A 258 22.44 0.32 -4.74
N ASN A 259 22.12 -0.90 -4.33
CA ASN A 259 20.85 -1.25 -3.73
C ASN A 259 21.09 -1.76 -2.29
N PRO A 260 20.95 -0.89 -1.28
CA PRO A 260 21.09 -1.28 0.12
C PRO A 260 19.83 -1.99 0.61
N LEU A 261 20.04 -3.16 1.21
CA LEU A 261 18.99 -4.10 1.58
C LEU A 261 19.08 -4.46 3.05
N THR A 262 17.94 -4.62 3.71
CA THR A 262 17.86 -5.15 5.07
C THR A 262 18.39 -6.59 5.12
N VAL A 263 19.02 -6.94 6.22
CA VAL A 263 19.71 -8.23 6.32
C VAL A 263 18.85 -9.28 7.05
N GLY A 264 18.00 -8.86 7.96
CA GLY A 264 17.42 -9.76 8.95
C GLY A 264 18.46 -10.20 9.99
N TYR A 265 18.21 -11.34 10.63
CA TYR A 265 19.14 -11.94 11.59
C TYR A 265 19.21 -13.45 11.41
N PHE A 266 20.39 -14.01 11.32
CA PHE A 266 20.66 -15.43 11.04
C PHE A 266 21.43 -16.14 12.17
N GLY A 267 21.21 -15.70 13.42
CA GLY A 267 21.88 -16.29 14.58
C GLY A 267 23.38 -16.03 14.64
N GLY A 268 23.86 -14.99 13.96
CA GLY A 268 25.28 -14.68 13.85
C GLY A 268 26.10 -15.62 12.95
N LYS A 269 25.46 -16.57 12.24
CA LYS A 269 26.16 -17.52 11.34
C LYS A 269 26.84 -16.82 10.16
N ASP A 270 26.35 -15.64 9.77
CA ASP A 270 26.92 -14.78 8.75
C ASP A 270 28.01 -13.82 9.30
N GLY A 271 28.32 -13.92 10.59
CA GLY A 271 29.26 -13.06 11.29
C GLY A 271 28.70 -11.68 11.66
N LEU A 272 27.40 -11.49 11.56
CA LEU A 272 26.73 -10.22 11.88
C LEU A 272 26.00 -10.33 13.22
N ASP A 273 26.54 -9.69 14.26
CA ASP A 273 25.87 -9.56 15.55
C ASP A 273 24.52 -8.85 15.43
N LYS A 274 23.53 -9.25 16.24
CA LYS A 274 22.19 -8.68 16.25
C LYS A 274 22.15 -7.17 16.54
N GLN A 275 23.16 -6.66 17.27
CA GLN A 275 23.25 -5.25 17.66
C GLN A 275 23.77 -4.35 16.53
N LEU A 276 24.34 -4.91 15.47
CA LEU A 276 24.84 -4.13 14.34
C LEU A 276 23.69 -3.53 13.54
N ASN A 277 23.77 -2.23 13.32
CA ASN A 277 22.88 -1.51 12.42
C ASN A 277 23.46 -1.54 11.01
N VAL A 278 23.15 -2.58 10.25
CA VAL A 278 23.80 -2.88 8.97
C VAL A 278 22.83 -3.06 7.84
N LEU A 279 23.29 -2.69 6.64
CA LEU A 279 22.68 -3.05 5.37
C LEU A 279 23.67 -3.87 4.54
N LYS A 280 23.15 -4.82 3.77
CA LYS A 280 23.87 -5.48 2.68
C LYS A 280 23.59 -4.76 1.38
N VAL A 281 24.66 -4.52 0.63
CA VAL A 281 24.61 -3.74 -0.60
C VAL A 281 24.94 -4.63 -1.77
N VAL A 282 23.95 -4.87 -2.63
CA VAL A 282 24.15 -5.41 -3.97
C VAL A 282 24.22 -4.25 -4.97
N SER A 283 24.80 -4.48 -6.13
CA SER A 283 25.04 -3.42 -7.11
C SER A 283 24.67 -3.85 -8.51
N TYR A 284 24.31 -2.84 -9.30
CA TYR A 284 23.97 -2.98 -10.71
C TYR A 284 24.80 -2.01 -11.55
N LEU A 285 25.02 -2.33 -12.80
CA LEU A 285 25.74 -1.46 -13.74
C LEU A 285 24.71 -0.66 -14.57
N ASP A 286 24.80 0.67 -14.52
CA ASP A 286 24.06 1.52 -15.43
C ASP A 286 24.79 1.60 -16.79
N THR A 287 24.28 0.89 -17.79
CA THR A 287 24.78 0.92 -19.17
C THR A 287 24.24 2.10 -19.97
N GLY A 288 23.23 2.79 -19.44
CA GLY A 288 22.53 3.89 -20.13
C GLY A 288 21.34 3.43 -20.98
N ASP A 289 20.97 2.14 -20.96
CA ASP A 289 19.80 1.60 -21.66
C ASP A 289 18.45 1.98 -21.01
N GLY A 290 18.50 2.44 -19.74
CA GLY A 290 17.34 2.80 -18.95
C GLY A 290 16.78 1.64 -18.11
N ASN A 291 17.52 0.53 -18.00
CA ASN A 291 17.17 -0.60 -17.13
C ASN A 291 18.41 -1.20 -16.45
N TYR A 292 18.96 -0.51 -15.46
CA TYR A 292 20.12 -1.04 -14.73
C TYR A 292 19.81 -2.37 -14.01
N TRP A 293 18.54 -2.69 -13.70
CA TRP A 293 18.16 -3.96 -13.11
C TRP A 293 18.56 -5.18 -13.98
N ALA A 294 18.69 -4.99 -15.30
CA ALA A 294 19.14 -6.02 -16.23
C ALA A 294 20.63 -6.34 -16.14
N HIS A 295 21.40 -5.57 -15.37
CA HIS A 295 22.87 -5.65 -15.32
C HIS A 295 23.39 -5.87 -13.88
N PRO A 296 22.94 -6.96 -13.18
CA PRO A 296 23.40 -7.25 -11.84
C PRO A 296 24.91 -7.56 -11.81
N ILE A 297 25.60 -7.03 -10.78
CA ILE A 297 27.00 -7.33 -10.49
C ILE A 297 27.01 -8.44 -9.43
N GLU A 298 26.98 -9.69 -9.89
CA GLU A 298 26.82 -10.85 -9.01
C GLU A 298 28.03 -11.16 -8.16
N ASN A 299 27.76 -11.83 -7.03
CA ASN A 299 28.76 -12.32 -6.07
C ASN A 299 29.72 -11.22 -5.57
N LEU A 300 29.19 -10.02 -5.40
CA LEU A 300 29.87 -8.90 -4.75
C LEU A 300 28.86 -8.20 -3.83
N VAL A 301 29.03 -8.36 -2.52
CA VAL A 301 28.16 -7.77 -1.52
C VAL A 301 29.00 -7.00 -0.50
N ALA A 302 28.69 -5.73 -0.29
CA ALA A 302 29.28 -4.96 0.80
C ALA A 302 28.34 -4.95 2.02
N VAL A 303 28.89 -5.10 3.21
CA VAL A 303 28.18 -4.93 4.47
C VAL A 303 28.55 -3.56 5.03
N VAL A 304 27.59 -2.67 5.11
CA VAL A 304 27.78 -1.29 5.57
C VAL A 304 27.19 -1.13 6.98
N ASP A 305 28.03 -0.74 7.92
CA ASP A 305 27.63 -0.32 9.27
C ASP A 305 27.18 1.14 9.20
N LEU A 306 25.88 1.36 9.42
CA LEU A 306 25.25 2.68 9.31
C LEU A 306 25.64 3.62 10.43
N ASP A 307 25.95 3.11 11.62
CA ASP A 307 26.34 3.93 12.77
C ASP A 307 27.79 4.43 12.63
N LYS A 308 28.66 3.61 12.01
CA LYS A 308 30.05 3.95 11.74
C LYS A 308 30.28 4.54 10.36
N GLU A 309 29.25 4.54 9.50
CA GLU A 309 29.29 4.98 8.11
C GLU A 309 30.48 4.39 7.34
N LYS A 310 30.67 3.07 7.42
CA LYS A 310 31.79 2.38 6.75
C LYS A 310 31.42 0.95 6.35
N ILE A 311 32.13 0.44 5.34
CA ILE A 311 32.11 -0.98 5.00
C ILE A 311 32.84 -1.73 6.10
N ILE A 312 32.20 -2.74 6.68
CA ILE A 312 32.80 -3.64 7.68
C ILE A 312 33.19 -4.99 7.09
N LYS A 313 32.62 -5.34 5.93
CA LYS A 313 32.93 -6.59 5.23
C LYS A 313 32.61 -6.44 3.74
N ILE A 314 33.48 -6.99 2.88
CA ILE A 314 33.19 -7.22 1.46
C ILE A 314 33.15 -8.72 1.26
N GLU A 315 32.01 -9.21 0.78
CA GLU A 315 31.82 -10.61 0.42
C GLU A 315 32.05 -10.76 -1.08
N GLU A 316 33.06 -11.52 -1.48
CA GLU A 316 33.36 -11.80 -2.89
C GLU A 316 33.24 -13.31 -3.15
N GLY A 317 32.43 -13.66 -4.16
CA GLY A 317 32.28 -15.03 -4.65
C GLY A 317 32.85 -15.23 -6.06
N ALA A 318 32.45 -16.32 -6.70
CA ALA A 318 32.85 -16.66 -8.07
C ALA A 318 32.53 -15.52 -9.04
N MET A 319 33.43 -15.31 -10.00
CA MET A 319 33.27 -14.29 -11.03
C MET A 319 32.18 -14.70 -12.02
N ILE A 320 31.13 -13.90 -12.09
CA ILE A 320 30.05 -13.98 -13.08
C ILE A 320 30.16 -12.73 -13.94
N PRO A 321 30.21 -12.85 -15.28
CA PRO A 321 30.15 -11.69 -16.16
C PRO A 321 28.85 -10.91 -15.97
N VAL A 322 28.94 -9.58 -15.93
CA VAL A 322 27.76 -8.71 -15.92
C VAL A 322 26.99 -8.90 -17.22
N PRO A 323 25.69 -9.21 -17.18
CA PRO A 323 24.87 -9.25 -18.38
C PRO A 323 24.89 -7.88 -19.08
N MET A 324 25.15 -7.84 -20.40
CA MET A 324 25.32 -6.59 -21.16
C MET A 324 24.27 -6.39 -22.25
N THR A 325 23.22 -7.20 -22.26
CA THR A 325 22.15 -7.07 -23.24
C THR A 325 21.17 -5.98 -22.80
N ASP A 326 21.01 -4.93 -23.61
CA ASP A 326 20.06 -3.85 -23.35
C ASP A 326 18.62 -4.36 -23.26
N ARG A 327 17.90 -3.94 -22.23
CA ARG A 327 16.50 -4.33 -21.97
C ARG A 327 15.66 -3.14 -21.51
N PRO A 328 15.50 -2.12 -22.35
CA PRO A 328 14.69 -0.96 -21.99
C PRO A 328 13.22 -1.34 -21.81
N TYR A 329 12.55 -0.73 -20.83
CA TYR A 329 11.13 -0.93 -20.55
C TYR A 329 10.30 0.36 -20.62
N ALA A 330 10.93 1.53 -20.41
CA ALA A 330 10.21 2.81 -20.41
C ALA A 330 9.68 3.18 -21.80
N THR A 331 8.48 3.71 -21.88
CA THR A 331 7.80 4.07 -23.15
C THR A 331 8.58 5.06 -24.02
N LYS A 332 9.46 5.88 -23.42
CA LYS A 332 10.41 6.72 -24.18
C LYS A 332 11.43 5.91 -24.99
N ASN A 333 11.74 4.69 -24.57
CA ASN A 333 12.72 3.79 -25.17
C ASN A 333 12.07 2.63 -25.93
N THR A 334 10.75 2.44 -25.80
CA THR A 334 9.98 1.35 -26.41
C THR A 334 8.73 1.88 -27.08
N LYS A 335 8.15 1.09 -27.98
CA LYS A 335 6.90 1.43 -28.67
C LYS A 335 5.88 0.32 -28.39
N PRO A 336 5.08 0.45 -27.34
CA PRO A 336 4.04 -0.53 -27.06
C PRO A 336 3.01 -0.58 -28.19
N PRO A 337 2.31 -1.71 -28.39
CA PRO A 337 1.23 -1.82 -29.35
C PRO A 337 0.17 -0.74 -29.12
N LYS A 338 -0.33 -0.14 -30.20
CA LYS A 338 -1.41 0.83 -30.11
C LYS A 338 -2.74 0.13 -29.85
N ILE A 339 -3.37 0.47 -28.73
CA ILE A 339 -4.72 0.04 -28.39
C ILE A 339 -5.65 1.26 -28.57
N LYS A 340 -6.85 1.04 -29.12
CA LYS A 340 -7.84 2.11 -29.25
C LYS A 340 -8.29 2.56 -27.85
N PRO A 341 -8.44 3.86 -27.60
CA PRO A 341 -8.84 4.36 -26.31
C PRO A 341 -10.26 3.90 -25.95
N LEU A 342 -10.47 3.59 -24.68
CA LEU A 342 -11.78 3.39 -24.07
C LEU A 342 -12.17 4.70 -23.36
N ASN A 343 -13.35 5.24 -23.69
CA ASN A 343 -13.89 6.40 -22.99
C ASN A 343 -14.89 5.96 -21.93
N ILE A 344 -14.63 6.30 -20.67
CA ILE A 344 -15.54 6.09 -19.54
C ILE A 344 -16.13 7.44 -19.17
N SER A 345 -17.45 7.58 -19.26
CA SER A 345 -18.16 8.83 -18.96
C SER A 345 -19.21 8.62 -17.89
N GLU A 346 -19.43 9.63 -17.08
CA GLU A 346 -20.46 9.71 -16.04
C GLU A 346 -21.31 10.96 -16.34
N PRO A 347 -22.24 10.89 -17.32
CA PRO A 347 -22.90 12.06 -17.88
C PRO A 347 -23.81 12.79 -16.87
N GLU A 348 -24.29 12.09 -15.84
CA GLU A 348 -25.11 12.64 -14.76
C GLU A 348 -24.29 12.96 -13.50
N GLY A 349 -22.95 12.81 -13.56
CA GLY A 349 -22.06 13.03 -12.45
C GLY A 349 -21.65 11.75 -11.71
N LYS A 350 -20.96 11.92 -10.59
CA LYS A 350 -20.46 10.83 -9.75
C LYS A 350 -21.58 10.27 -8.86
N ASN A 351 -21.64 8.95 -8.71
CA ASN A 351 -22.50 8.31 -7.71
C ASN A 351 -21.88 8.31 -6.29
N PHE A 352 -20.67 8.83 -6.14
CA PHE A 352 -20.02 8.96 -4.85
C PHE A 352 -19.62 10.40 -4.55
N SER A 353 -19.49 10.69 -3.27
CA SER A 353 -18.98 11.97 -2.77
C SER A 353 -17.87 11.76 -1.76
N ILE A 354 -16.99 12.74 -1.64
CA ILE A 354 -15.92 12.74 -0.66
C ILE A 354 -15.98 14.04 0.11
N THR A 355 -16.11 13.95 1.44
CA THR A 355 -16.12 15.10 2.35
C THR A 355 -14.94 14.95 3.32
N GLY A 356 -13.95 15.83 3.19
CA GLY A 356 -12.66 15.64 3.86
C GLY A 356 -12.00 14.33 3.41
N GLN A 357 -11.85 13.40 4.32
CA GLN A 357 -11.34 12.04 4.06
C GLN A 357 -12.45 10.96 4.15
N THR A 358 -13.73 11.36 4.20
CA THR A 358 -14.86 10.42 4.27
C THR A 358 -15.50 10.25 2.90
N VAL A 359 -15.60 9.00 2.46
CA VAL A 359 -16.19 8.59 1.19
C VAL A 359 -17.62 8.09 1.42
N HIS A 360 -18.57 8.53 0.59
CA HIS A 360 -19.93 8.05 0.55
C HIS A 360 -20.24 7.52 -0.85
N TRP A 361 -20.71 6.27 -0.94
CA TRP A 361 -21.12 5.67 -2.21
C TRP A 361 -22.29 4.70 -2.01
N GLY A 362 -23.43 4.99 -2.63
CA GLY A 362 -24.65 4.22 -2.39
C GLY A 362 -24.97 4.14 -0.90
N ASN A 363 -25.00 2.94 -0.36
CA ASN A 363 -25.23 2.69 1.07
C ASN A 363 -23.91 2.65 1.90
N TRP A 364 -22.75 2.69 1.26
CA TRP A 364 -21.45 2.66 1.94
C TRP A 364 -21.03 4.04 2.43
N CYS A 365 -20.40 4.04 3.61
CA CYS A 365 -19.72 5.21 4.15
C CYS A 365 -18.49 4.75 4.92
N PHE A 366 -17.33 5.34 4.62
CA PHE A 366 -16.07 5.01 5.28
C PHE A 366 -15.07 6.18 5.20
N HIS A 367 -14.13 6.19 6.12
CA HIS A 367 -13.02 7.15 6.16
C HIS A 367 -11.78 6.55 5.51
N VAL A 368 -10.99 7.36 4.78
CA VAL A 368 -9.73 6.95 4.14
C VAL A 368 -8.57 7.80 4.64
N ALA A 369 -7.44 7.17 4.89
CA ALA A 369 -6.20 7.84 5.31
C ALA A 369 -4.98 7.14 4.71
N LEU A 370 -3.83 7.82 4.69
CA LEU A 370 -2.54 7.22 4.39
C LEU A 370 -1.70 7.17 5.66
N ASP A 371 -1.29 5.97 6.07
CA ASP A 371 -0.33 5.72 7.14
C ASP A 371 1.05 5.47 6.54
N SER A 372 2.11 6.04 7.12
CA SER A 372 3.48 5.95 6.60
C SER A 372 4.03 4.52 6.55
N ARG A 373 3.55 3.60 7.41
CA ARG A 373 3.99 2.22 7.46
C ARG A 373 3.13 1.29 6.60
N VAL A 374 1.81 1.32 6.80
CA VAL A 374 0.88 0.36 6.18
C VAL A 374 0.20 0.88 4.92
N GLY A 375 0.42 2.15 4.55
CA GLY A 375 -0.19 2.74 3.37
C GLY A 375 -1.66 3.08 3.54
N LEU A 376 -2.49 2.71 2.57
CA LEU A 376 -3.93 2.99 2.59
C LEU A 376 -4.62 2.31 3.77
N GLN A 377 -5.26 3.12 4.60
CA GLN A 377 -6.07 2.70 5.73
C GLN A 377 -7.51 3.13 5.54
N LEU A 378 -8.42 2.18 5.65
CA LEU A 378 -9.86 2.45 5.74
C LEU A 378 -10.30 2.37 7.20
N SER A 379 -11.24 3.23 7.58
CA SER A 379 -11.78 3.22 8.94
C SER A 379 -13.27 3.51 8.96
N THR A 380 -13.94 3.10 10.03
CA THR A 380 -15.38 3.35 10.28
C THR A 380 -16.27 2.93 9.11
N VAL A 381 -15.98 1.76 8.52
CA VAL A 381 -16.74 1.24 7.39
C VAL A 381 -18.13 0.82 7.84
N THR A 382 -19.14 1.43 7.23
CA THR A 382 -20.54 1.19 7.54
C THR A 382 -21.37 1.00 6.28
N TYR A 383 -22.46 0.26 6.39
CA TYR A 383 -23.46 0.09 5.37
C TYR A 383 -24.82 0.58 5.89
N LYS A 384 -25.49 1.46 5.15
CA LYS A 384 -26.82 1.96 5.50
C LYS A 384 -27.87 0.98 5.00
N ASP A 385 -28.53 0.28 5.91
CA ASP A 385 -29.60 -0.66 5.61
C ASP A 385 -30.92 -0.14 6.21
N LYS A 386 -31.95 0.01 5.39
CA LYS A 386 -33.29 0.55 5.79
C LYS A 386 -33.20 1.82 6.64
N GLY A 387 -32.31 2.72 6.24
CA GLY A 387 -32.10 4.00 6.94
C GLY A 387 -31.17 3.94 8.15
N VAL A 388 -30.84 2.75 8.63
CA VAL A 388 -29.91 2.56 9.78
C VAL A 388 -28.49 2.35 9.29
N LYS A 389 -27.53 3.09 9.88
CA LYS A 389 -26.11 2.93 9.62
C LYS A 389 -25.57 1.76 10.46
N ARG A 390 -25.22 0.65 9.81
CA ARG A 390 -24.75 -0.58 10.44
C ARG A 390 -23.23 -0.69 10.34
N LYS A 391 -22.56 -1.07 11.42
CA LYS A 391 -21.10 -1.29 11.46
C LYS A 391 -20.73 -2.52 10.63
N VAL A 392 -19.59 -2.44 9.92
CA VAL A 392 -19.01 -3.58 9.20
C VAL A 392 -17.57 -3.80 9.66
N MET A 393 -16.76 -2.74 9.67
CA MET A 393 -15.34 -2.82 10.01
C MET A 393 -14.88 -1.49 10.59
N TYR A 394 -14.16 -1.54 11.72
CA TYR A 394 -13.56 -0.36 12.32
C TYR A 394 -12.35 0.12 11.54
N GLU A 395 -11.43 -0.79 11.24
CA GLU A 395 -10.20 -0.50 10.49
C GLU A 395 -9.82 -1.66 9.56
N GLY A 396 -9.39 -1.33 8.34
CA GLY A 396 -8.81 -2.28 7.40
C GLY A 396 -7.59 -1.68 6.71
N ASN A 397 -6.48 -2.44 6.68
CA ASN A 397 -5.23 -2.02 6.04
C ASN A 397 -4.35 -3.22 5.65
N LEU A 398 -3.24 -2.94 4.94
CA LEU A 398 -2.15 -3.89 4.77
C LEU A 398 -1.35 -3.93 6.07
N GLY A 399 -1.68 -4.88 6.97
CA GLY A 399 -0.97 -5.01 8.26
C GLY A 399 0.52 -5.22 8.09
N GLY A 400 0.90 -6.07 7.11
CA GLY A 400 2.28 -6.34 6.77
C GLY A 400 2.42 -7.12 5.47
N MET A 401 3.62 -7.14 4.92
CA MET A 401 3.95 -7.99 3.78
C MET A 401 5.40 -8.45 3.83
N VAL A 402 5.66 -9.57 3.16
CA VAL A 402 7.01 -10.11 3.04
C VAL A 402 7.25 -10.71 1.66
N VAL A 403 8.48 -10.52 1.17
CA VAL A 403 8.95 -11.09 -0.10
C VAL A 403 10.19 -11.95 0.16
N PRO A 404 10.01 -13.26 0.49
CA PRO A 404 11.12 -14.18 0.68
C PRO A 404 11.59 -14.77 -0.64
N TYR A 405 12.89 -14.68 -0.92
CA TYR A 405 13.55 -15.30 -2.06
C TYR A 405 14.07 -16.69 -1.71
N GLY A 406 14.00 -17.63 -2.67
CA GLY A 406 14.34 -19.03 -2.46
C GLY A 406 15.82 -19.41 -2.67
N ASP A 407 16.67 -18.49 -3.15
CA ASP A 407 18.06 -18.76 -3.49
C ASP A 407 18.98 -18.62 -2.26
N PRO A 408 19.74 -19.66 -1.88
CA PRO A 408 20.63 -19.62 -0.69
C PRO A 408 22.00 -19.00 -0.95
N ASP A 409 22.31 -18.54 -2.16
CA ASP A 409 23.61 -17.99 -2.51
C ASP A 409 23.93 -16.70 -1.73
N MET A 410 25.22 -16.34 -1.65
CA MET A 410 25.70 -15.25 -0.81
C MET A 410 25.07 -13.89 -1.11
N GLY A 411 24.66 -13.62 -2.33
CA GLY A 411 23.97 -12.40 -2.74
C GLY A 411 22.46 -12.45 -2.54
N TRP A 412 21.91 -13.61 -2.11
CA TRP A 412 20.49 -13.89 -2.15
C TRP A 412 19.89 -14.37 -0.84
N TYR A 413 20.60 -15.17 -0.01
CA TYR A 413 20.04 -15.83 1.18
C TYR A 413 19.37 -14.90 2.18
N PHE A 414 19.80 -13.63 2.23
CA PHE A 414 19.27 -12.62 3.15
C PHE A 414 18.05 -11.85 2.59
N LYS A 415 17.74 -12.01 1.31
CA LYS A 415 16.62 -11.35 0.65
C LYS A 415 15.30 -11.92 1.13
N SER A 416 14.76 -11.28 2.14
CA SER A 416 13.50 -11.64 2.79
C SER A 416 12.93 -10.40 3.46
N TYR A 417 12.32 -9.54 2.62
CA TYR A 417 11.98 -8.18 2.97
C TYR A 417 10.62 -8.10 3.62
N LEU A 418 10.57 -7.54 4.83
CA LEU A 418 9.35 -7.12 5.50
C LEU A 418 9.08 -5.66 5.11
N ASP A 419 8.50 -5.44 3.93
CA ASP A 419 8.45 -4.13 3.29
C ASP A 419 7.70 -3.08 4.11
N SER A 420 6.63 -3.46 4.81
CA SER A 420 5.94 -2.56 5.74
C SER A 420 6.79 -2.21 6.95
N GLY A 421 7.38 -3.22 7.60
CA GLY A 421 8.09 -3.05 8.86
C GLY A 421 9.53 -2.59 8.74
N GLU A 422 10.17 -2.81 7.60
CA GLU A 422 11.58 -2.48 7.37
C GLU A 422 11.78 -1.21 6.54
N TYR A 423 10.80 -0.83 5.68
CA TYR A 423 10.91 0.36 4.81
C TYR A 423 9.75 1.32 4.92
N GLY A 424 8.57 0.84 5.33
CA GLY A 424 7.35 1.64 5.40
C GLY A 424 6.69 1.84 4.03
N MET A 425 5.74 0.97 3.71
CA MET A 425 5.04 0.96 2.43
C MET A 425 4.36 2.28 2.09
N GLY A 426 3.78 2.98 3.08
CA GLY A 426 3.14 4.27 2.87
C GLY A 426 4.12 5.40 2.60
N THR A 427 5.34 5.33 3.16
CA THR A 427 6.42 6.29 2.83
C THR A 427 6.88 6.15 1.37
N LEU A 428 6.74 4.94 0.81
CA LEU A 428 7.10 4.61 -0.57
C LEU A 428 5.91 4.75 -1.55
N THR A 429 4.88 5.49 -1.19
CA THR A 429 3.71 5.74 -2.03
C THR A 429 4.09 6.43 -3.34
N SER A 430 3.63 5.87 -4.45
CA SER A 430 3.76 6.43 -5.80
C SER A 430 2.55 7.26 -6.19
N ALA A 431 2.78 8.37 -6.87
CA ALA A 431 1.70 9.21 -7.41
C ALA A 431 0.96 8.49 -8.55
N ILE A 432 -0.34 8.35 -8.42
CA ILE A 432 -1.21 7.68 -9.39
C ILE A 432 -1.41 8.56 -10.64
N GLN A 433 -1.33 7.93 -11.82
CA GLN A 433 -1.58 8.56 -13.12
C GLN A 433 -2.93 8.12 -13.68
N LEU A 434 -3.75 9.11 -14.08
CA LEU A 434 -5.00 8.84 -14.81
C LEU A 434 -4.71 8.29 -16.21
N GLY A 435 -5.56 7.36 -16.64
CA GLY A 435 -5.45 6.71 -17.96
C GLY A 435 -4.50 5.52 -17.99
N THR A 436 -3.68 5.32 -16.94
CA THR A 436 -2.77 4.18 -16.80
C THR A 436 -2.98 3.46 -15.47
N ASP A 437 -2.66 4.12 -14.36
CA ASP A 437 -2.74 3.51 -13.02
C ASP A 437 -4.17 3.50 -12.47
N ALA A 438 -4.98 4.47 -12.89
CA ALA A 438 -6.41 4.56 -12.62
C ALA A 438 -7.13 5.09 -13.86
N PRO A 439 -8.43 4.80 -14.04
CA PRO A 439 -9.19 5.30 -15.18
C PRO A 439 -9.33 6.83 -15.14
N GLU A 440 -9.56 7.43 -16.32
CA GLU A 440 -9.68 8.89 -16.48
C GLU A 440 -10.79 9.52 -15.61
N ASN A 441 -11.81 8.75 -15.26
CA ASN A 441 -12.90 9.19 -14.39
C ASN A 441 -12.60 9.11 -12.89
N ALA A 442 -11.39 8.69 -12.49
CA ALA A 442 -11.04 8.62 -11.08
C ALA A 442 -10.86 9.99 -10.44
N ILE A 443 -11.14 10.09 -9.15
CA ILE A 443 -10.78 11.23 -8.29
C ILE A 443 -9.50 10.88 -7.56
N LEU A 444 -8.55 11.80 -7.56
CA LEU A 444 -7.26 11.64 -6.91
C LEU A 444 -7.22 12.44 -5.62
N LEU A 445 -6.79 11.80 -4.54
CA LEU A 445 -6.59 12.41 -3.24
C LEU A 445 -5.10 12.52 -2.94
N ASP A 446 -4.69 13.68 -2.43
CA ASP A 446 -3.35 13.88 -1.89
C ASP A 446 -3.28 13.36 -0.46
N ALA A 447 -2.08 12.97 -0.03
CA ALA A 447 -1.82 12.63 1.36
C ALA A 447 -0.68 13.47 1.95
N VAL A 448 -0.66 13.57 3.27
CA VAL A 448 0.42 14.23 4.01
C VAL A 448 0.98 13.24 5.01
N ILE A 449 2.29 13.03 4.97
CA ILE A 449 3.04 12.25 5.96
C ILE A 449 4.21 13.08 6.50
N ALA A 450 4.85 12.64 7.55
CA ALA A 450 6.11 13.20 7.98
C ALA A 450 7.28 12.55 7.24
N ASP A 451 8.27 13.34 6.83
CA ASP A 451 9.54 12.83 6.34
C ASP A 451 10.46 12.40 7.50
N TYR A 452 11.61 11.81 7.17
CA TYR A 452 12.59 11.35 8.17
C TYR A 452 13.21 12.50 9.01
N LYS A 453 13.01 13.77 8.63
CA LYS A 453 13.41 14.95 9.41
C LYS A 453 12.28 15.47 10.29
N GLY A 454 11.13 14.80 10.30
CA GLY A 454 9.94 15.25 11.02
C GLY A 454 9.24 16.45 10.37
N GLN A 455 9.45 16.66 9.07
CA GLN A 455 8.81 17.74 8.32
C GLN A 455 7.66 17.17 7.47
N PRO A 456 6.60 17.95 7.22
CA PRO A 456 5.50 17.48 6.39
C PRO A 456 5.93 17.31 4.94
N GLN A 457 5.62 16.15 4.39
CA GLN A 457 5.77 15.81 2.99
C GLN A 457 4.37 15.57 2.40
N VAL A 458 4.04 16.33 1.36
CA VAL A 458 2.82 16.12 0.57
C VAL A 458 3.11 15.09 -0.50
N ILE A 459 2.31 14.04 -0.56
CA ILE A 459 2.32 13.06 -1.64
C ILE A 459 1.11 13.35 -2.53
N PRO A 460 1.32 13.93 -3.73
CA PRO A 460 0.21 14.22 -4.63
C PRO A 460 -0.33 12.94 -5.24
N ASN A 461 -1.64 12.89 -5.50
CA ASN A 461 -2.29 11.75 -6.15
C ASN A 461 -2.03 10.40 -5.45
N ALA A 462 -1.97 10.39 -4.13
CA ALA A 462 -1.62 9.21 -3.35
C ALA A 462 -2.69 8.10 -3.42
N ILE A 463 -3.96 8.49 -3.52
CA ILE A 463 -5.10 7.57 -3.52
C ILE A 463 -6.03 7.94 -4.68
N ALA A 464 -6.52 6.92 -5.41
CA ALA A 464 -7.55 7.08 -6.44
C ALA A 464 -8.87 6.47 -5.98
N VAL A 465 -9.97 7.20 -6.19
CA VAL A 465 -11.33 6.71 -5.95
C VAL A 465 -12.11 6.77 -7.27
N PHE A 466 -12.65 5.64 -7.69
CA PHE A 466 -13.38 5.56 -8.95
C PHE A 466 -14.44 4.46 -8.95
N GLU A 467 -15.47 4.64 -9.75
CA GLU A 467 -16.50 3.65 -9.99
C GLU A 467 -16.22 2.90 -11.29
N ARG A 468 -16.53 1.60 -11.30
CA ARG A 468 -16.42 0.78 -12.51
C ARG A 468 -17.60 -0.15 -12.70
N TYR A 469 -17.87 -0.52 -13.94
CA TYR A 469 -18.78 -1.62 -14.28
C TYR A 469 -18.08 -2.97 -14.03
N ALA A 470 -18.77 -3.89 -13.35
CA ALA A 470 -18.20 -5.18 -12.93
C ALA A 470 -19.08 -6.39 -13.37
N GLY A 471 -19.82 -6.24 -14.46
CA GLY A 471 -20.70 -7.28 -14.99
C GLY A 471 -22.12 -7.18 -14.45
N PRO A 472 -22.94 -8.23 -14.55
CA PRO A 472 -24.27 -8.26 -13.97
C PRO A 472 -24.20 -8.46 -12.44
N GLU A 473 -25.03 -7.71 -11.71
CA GLU A 473 -25.28 -7.97 -10.28
C GLU A 473 -26.14 -9.23 -10.13
N TYR A 474 -27.19 -9.34 -10.93
CA TYR A 474 -27.99 -10.55 -11.10
C TYR A 474 -28.52 -10.64 -12.54
N LYS A 475 -28.84 -11.86 -12.96
CA LYS A 475 -29.47 -12.17 -14.24
C LYS A 475 -30.38 -13.39 -14.07
N HIS A 476 -31.63 -13.28 -14.49
CA HIS A 476 -32.53 -14.41 -14.64
C HIS A 476 -33.41 -14.24 -15.87
N HIS A 477 -33.60 -15.31 -16.59
CA HIS A 477 -34.59 -15.44 -17.66
C HIS A 477 -35.56 -16.57 -17.29
N GLU A 478 -36.83 -16.22 -17.04
CA GLU A 478 -37.87 -17.19 -16.72
C GLU A 478 -38.52 -17.69 -18.01
N ILE A 479 -38.23 -18.95 -18.36
CA ILE A 479 -38.66 -19.57 -19.61
C ILE A 479 -40.19 -19.71 -19.66
N PHE A 480 -40.82 -20.12 -18.56
CA PHE A 480 -42.25 -20.38 -18.50
C PHE A 480 -43.10 -19.12 -18.34
N GLY A 481 -42.60 -18.16 -17.59
CA GLY A 481 -43.27 -16.88 -17.35
C GLY A 481 -42.93 -15.79 -18.36
N ASN A 482 -41.92 -16.04 -19.24
CA ASN A 482 -41.41 -15.06 -20.20
C ASN A 482 -41.03 -13.73 -19.51
N GLN A 483 -40.32 -13.81 -18.39
CA GLN A 483 -39.86 -12.66 -17.61
C GLN A 483 -38.35 -12.59 -17.60
N ASP A 484 -37.81 -11.39 -17.71
CA ASP A 484 -36.38 -11.10 -17.61
C ASP A 484 -36.10 -10.19 -16.42
N ALA A 485 -35.09 -10.51 -15.66
CA ALA A 485 -34.53 -9.65 -14.62
C ALA A 485 -33.02 -9.57 -14.81
N SER A 486 -32.47 -8.35 -14.86
CA SER A 486 -31.03 -8.13 -14.97
C SER A 486 -30.69 -6.75 -14.45
N GLU A 487 -29.62 -6.64 -13.67
CA GLU A 487 -29.11 -5.37 -13.18
C GLU A 487 -27.58 -5.33 -13.29
N ALA A 488 -27.02 -4.14 -13.49
CA ALA A 488 -25.59 -3.94 -13.60
C ALA A 488 -24.94 -3.86 -12.22
N ARG A 489 -23.87 -4.64 -12.00
CA ARG A 489 -23.01 -4.47 -10.83
C ARG A 489 -22.07 -3.29 -11.05
N ARG A 490 -22.10 -2.38 -10.10
CA ARG A 490 -21.14 -1.30 -9.97
C ARG A 490 -20.26 -1.57 -8.77
N GLU A 491 -19.01 -1.18 -8.89
CA GLU A 491 -18.04 -1.26 -7.82
C GLU A 491 -17.37 0.09 -7.63
N LEU A 492 -17.21 0.52 -6.38
CA LEU A 492 -16.34 1.63 -6.02
C LEU A 492 -14.98 1.05 -5.64
N VAL A 493 -13.94 1.55 -6.27
CA VAL A 493 -12.55 1.16 -5.99
C VAL A 493 -11.82 2.31 -5.32
N VAL A 494 -11.14 1.99 -4.23
CA VAL A 494 -10.16 2.87 -3.57
C VAL A 494 -8.79 2.24 -3.77
N ARG A 495 -7.95 2.86 -4.61
CA ARG A 495 -6.64 2.34 -5.03
C ARG A 495 -5.50 3.14 -4.42
N TRP A 496 -4.47 2.43 -4.01
CA TRP A 496 -3.19 2.97 -3.58
C TRP A 496 -2.05 2.16 -4.21
N ILE A 497 -0.93 2.83 -4.52
CA ILE A 497 0.26 2.20 -5.12
C ILE A 497 1.50 2.55 -4.30
N SER A 498 2.35 1.55 -4.09
CA SER A 498 3.66 1.69 -3.45
C SER A 498 4.76 1.11 -4.31
N THR A 499 5.85 1.85 -4.49
CA THR A 499 7.03 1.38 -5.23
C THR A 499 8.12 0.99 -4.25
N VAL A 500 8.44 -0.29 -4.17
CA VAL A 500 9.44 -0.86 -3.26
C VAL A 500 10.58 -1.46 -4.08
N GLY A 501 11.65 -0.69 -4.23
CA GLY A 501 12.81 -1.10 -5.03
C GLY A 501 12.45 -1.34 -6.50
N ASN A 502 12.49 -2.60 -6.92
CA ASN A 502 12.19 -3.03 -8.29
C ASN A 502 10.72 -3.38 -8.53
N TYR A 503 9.90 -3.48 -7.48
CA TYR A 503 8.48 -3.82 -7.59
C TYR A 503 7.56 -2.63 -7.33
N ASP A 504 6.41 -2.66 -8.01
CA ASP A 504 5.27 -1.77 -7.75
C ASP A 504 4.10 -2.63 -7.28
N TYR A 505 3.51 -2.23 -6.15
CA TYR A 505 2.36 -2.91 -5.56
C TYR A 505 1.14 -2.02 -5.59
N MET A 506 0.04 -2.56 -6.14
CA MET A 506 -1.26 -1.90 -6.15
C MET A 506 -2.18 -2.59 -5.17
N PHE A 507 -2.87 -1.81 -4.34
CA PHE A 507 -3.85 -2.30 -3.37
C PHE A 507 -5.19 -1.64 -3.64
N ASP A 508 -6.20 -2.48 -3.90
CA ASP A 508 -7.56 -2.04 -4.16
C ASP A 508 -8.50 -2.51 -3.04
N TRP A 509 -9.21 -1.57 -2.45
CA TRP A 509 -10.42 -1.86 -1.70
C TRP A 509 -11.61 -1.67 -2.60
N VAL A 510 -12.38 -2.72 -2.80
CA VAL A 510 -13.46 -2.78 -3.79
C VAL A 510 -14.80 -2.98 -3.09
N PHE A 511 -15.64 -1.97 -3.11
CA PHE A 511 -16.97 -2.01 -2.50
C PHE A 511 -18.01 -2.34 -3.56
N SER A 512 -18.86 -3.32 -3.30
CA SER A 512 -19.99 -3.68 -4.16
C SER A 512 -21.31 -3.26 -3.54
N GLN A 513 -22.33 -3.01 -4.36
CA GLN A 513 -23.68 -2.57 -3.93
C GLN A 513 -24.33 -3.60 -2.98
N ASN A 514 -24.00 -4.88 -3.13
CA ASN A 514 -24.54 -5.99 -2.35
C ASN A 514 -23.86 -6.25 -0.99
N GLY A 515 -23.02 -5.34 -0.54
CA GLY A 515 -22.35 -5.46 0.76
C GLY A 515 -21.03 -6.22 0.74
N VAL A 516 -20.55 -6.70 -0.41
CA VAL A 516 -19.25 -7.36 -0.54
C VAL A 516 -18.13 -6.33 -0.56
N ILE A 517 -17.02 -6.65 0.13
CA ILE A 517 -15.77 -5.91 0.04
C ILE A 517 -14.69 -6.82 -0.51
N GLY A 518 -14.10 -6.45 -1.65
CA GLY A 518 -12.90 -7.05 -2.21
C GLY A 518 -11.66 -6.35 -1.67
N ILE A 519 -10.60 -7.11 -1.40
CA ILE A 519 -9.30 -6.60 -0.97
C ILE A 519 -8.28 -7.26 -1.89
N ASN A 520 -7.76 -6.50 -2.85
CA ASN A 520 -6.94 -7.04 -3.91
C ASN A 520 -5.52 -6.48 -3.83
N ALA A 521 -4.53 -7.32 -4.08
CA ALA A 521 -3.14 -6.90 -4.22
C ALA A 521 -2.64 -7.27 -5.61
N GLY A 522 -2.05 -6.30 -6.31
CA GLY A 522 -1.41 -6.48 -7.61
C GLY A 522 0.09 -6.23 -7.50
N ALA A 523 0.90 -7.15 -8.01
CA ALA A 523 2.35 -7.01 -8.10
C ALA A 523 2.75 -6.81 -9.56
N THR A 524 3.61 -5.84 -9.81
CA THR A 524 4.19 -5.52 -11.13
C THR A 524 5.57 -4.90 -10.95
N GLY A 525 6.16 -4.35 -11.99
CA GLY A 525 7.48 -3.74 -11.96
C GLY A 525 8.53 -4.60 -12.64
N ILE A 526 9.72 -4.64 -12.11
CA ILE A 526 10.84 -5.37 -12.69
C ILE A 526 11.23 -6.51 -11.75
N GLU A 527 11.30 -7.72 -12.28
CA GLU A 527 11.73 -8.86 -11.50
C GLU A 527 13.18 -8.70 -11.00
N ALA A 528 13.45 -9.09 -9.75
CA ALA A 528 14.81 -9.17 -9.26
C ALA A 528 15.51 -10.37 -9.90
N VAL A 529 16.54 -10.09 -10.69
CA VAL A 529 17.23 -11.08 -11.51
C VAL A 529 18.65 -11.34 -11.02
N LYS A 530 19.12 -12.56 -11.26
CA LYS A 530 20.45 -13.05 -10.97
C LYS A 530 21.25 -13.19 -12.27
N GLY A 531 22.46 -12.63 -12.28
CA GLY A 531 23.42 -12.85 -13.36
C GLY A 531 24.00 -14.27 -13.31
N VAL A 532 23.99 -14.98 -14.44
CA VAL A 532 24.45 -16.36 -14.57
C VAL A 532 25.35 -16.56 -15.79
N LYS A 533 25.98 -17.73 -15.90
CA LYS A 533 26.84 -18.06 -17.04
C LYS A 533 26.07 -18.50 -18.27
N SER A 534 24.96 -19.17 -18.09
CA SER A 534 24.14 -19.74 -19.15
C SER A 534 23.43 -18.67 -19.97
N ARG A 535 23.47 -18.83 -21.28
CA ARG A 535 22.70 -18.02 -22.23
C ARG A 535 21.44 -18.71 -22.70
N THR A 536 21.43 -20.03 -22.69
CA THR A 536 20.32 -20.89 -23.10
C THR A 536 20.24 -22.11 -22.18
N MET A 537 19.12 -22.79 -22.18
CA MET A 537 18.93 -24.06 -21.44
C MET A 537 19.74 -25.22 -22.00
N HIS A 538 20.42 -25.03 -23.16
CA HIS A 538 21.32 -26.03 -23.75
C HIS A 538 22.77 -25.94 -23.22
N ASP A 539 23.10 -24.89 -22.48
CA ASP A 539 24.44 -24.68 -21.93
C ASP A 539 24.70 -25.65 -20.78
N SER A 540 25.96 -26.10 -20.65
CA SER A 540 26.35 -27.10 -19.65
C SER A 540 26.11 -26.64 -18.20
N THR A 541 26.07 -25.34 -17.94
CA THR A 541 25.82 -24.74 -16.63
C THR A 541 24.33 -24.52 -16.33
N ALA A 542 23.44 -24.66 -17.33
CA ALA A 542 22.04 -24.26 -17.23
C ALA A 542 21.30 -24.92 -16.05
N LYS A 543 21.54 -26.21 -15.84
CA LYS A 543 20.90 -26.95 -14.74
C LYS A 543 21.25 -26.38 -13.35
N GLU A 544 22.48 -25.97 -13.14
CA GLU A 544 22.90 -25.39 -11.87
C GLU A 544 22.46 -23.93 -11.77
N ASP A 545 22.62 -23.15 -12.85
CA ASP A 545 22.24 -21.74 -12.92
C ASP A 545 20.74 -21.53 -12.68
N THR A 546 19.89 -22.50 -13.07
CA THR A 546 18.41 -22.40 -12.93
C THR A 546 17.83 -23.19 -11.76
N LYS A 547 18.68 -23.68 -10.83
CA LYS A 547 18.20 -24.49 -9.70
C LYS A 547 17.19 -23.76 -8.79
N TYR A 548 17.31 -22.45 -8.67
CA TYR A 548 16.47 -21.60 -7.81
C TYR A 548 15.69 -20.55 -8.58
N GLY A 549 15.53 -20.73 -9.89
CA GLY A 549 14.82 -19.79 -10.72
C GLY A 549 14.70 -20.26 -12.17
N THR A 550 14.24 -19.40 -13.04
CA THR A 550 14.03 -19.67 -14.48
C THR A 550 14.95 -18.78 -15.30
N LEU A 551 15.59 -19.35 -16.34
CA LEU A 551 16.35 -18.56 -17.31
C LEU A 551 15.32 -17.78 -18.17
N ILE A 552 15.23 -16.47 -17.95
CA ILE A 552 14.26 -15.59 -18.61
C ILE A 552 14.88 -14.78 -19.74
N ASP A 553 16.21 -14.66 -19.75
CA ASP A 553 16.98 -14.04 -20.84
C ASP A 553 18.40 -14.56 -20.84
N HIS A 554 19.21 -14.17 -21.84
CA HIS A 554 20.62 -14.52 -21.90
C HIS A 554 21.38 -14.02 -20.68
N ASN A 555 22.00 -14.94 -19.95
CA ASN A 555 22.75 -14.68 -18.73
C ASN A 555 21.91 -14.13 -17.55
N ILE A 556 20.60 -14.26 -17.59
CA ILE A 556 19.66 -13.73 -16.59
C ILE A 556 18.70 -14.81 -16.14
N VAL A 557 18.67 -15.06 -14.83
CA VAL A 557 17.70 -15.94 -14.16
C VAL A 557 16.80 -15.09 -13.28
N GLY A 558 15.49 -15.19 -13.50
CA GLY A 558 14.49 -14.70 -12.55
C GLY A 558 14.41 -15.67 -11.35
N THR A 559 14.69 -15.16 -10.17
CA THR A 559 14.80 -15.99 -8.96
C THR A 559 13.42 -16.26 -8.38
N THR A 560 13.09 -17.53 -8.11
CA THR A 560 11.82 -17.94 -7.49
C THR A 560 11.68 -17.30 -6.10
N HIS A 561 10.53 -16.67 -5.87
CA HIS A 561 10.19 -16.00 -4.63
C HIS A 561 8.68 -15.99 -4.39
N GLN A 562 8.26 -15.42 -3.28
CA GLN A 562 6.84 -15.26 -2.96
C GLN A 562 6.54 -13.80 -2.65
N HIS A 563 5.32 -13.39 -2.94
CA HIS A 563 4.73 -12.15 -2.44
C HIS A 563 3.63 -12.54 -1.45
N ILE A 564 3.82 -12.25 -0.18
CA ILE A 564 2.88 -12.58 0.89
C ILE A 564 2.36 -11.29 1.49
N TYR A 565 1.04 -11.14 1.47
CA TYR A 565 0.31 -9.99 2.02
C TYR A 565 -0.49 -10.44 3.22
N ASN A 566 -0.45 -9.67 4.32
CA ASN A 566 -1.32 -9.88 5.45
C ASN A 566 -2.21 -8.65 5.63
N PHE A 567 -3.51 -8.83 5.49
CA PHE A 567 -4.50 -7.77 5.71
C PHE A 567 -5.04 -7.87 7.14
N ARG A 568 -4.93 -6.76 7.88
CA ARG A 568 -5.52 -6.59 9.20
C ARG A 568 -6.92 -6.00 9.04
N LEU A 569 -7.92 -6.72 9.54
CA LEU A 569 -9.33 -6.36 9.48
C LEU A 569 -9.92 -6.34 10.90
N ASP A 570 -10.09 -5.17 11.46
CA ASP A 570 -10.76 -4.95 12.74
C ASP A 570 -12.26 -4.90 12.46
N MET A 571 -12.90 -6.07 12.60
CA MET A 571 -14.28 -6.28 12.14
C MET A 571 -15.28 -6.03 13.25
N ASP A 572 -16.28 -5.21 12.95
CA ASP A 572 -17.40 -4.89 13.85
C ASP A 572 -18.74 -5.23 13.20
N VAL A 573 -19.00 -6.53 12.98
CA VAL A 573 -20.20 -7.00 12.28
C VAL A 573 -21.46 -6.67 13.08
N ASP A 574 -22.11 -5.57 12.70
CA ASP A 574 -23.30 -5.00 13.37
C ASP A 574 -23.11 -4.75 14.89
N GLY A 575 -21.85 -4.56 15.29
CA GLY A 575 -21.40 -4.33 16.67
C GLY A 575 -20.03 -4.93 16.95
N GLU A 576 -19.44 -4.57 18.08
CA GLU A 576 -18.05 -4.91 18.43
C GLU A 576 -17.90 -6.36 18.95
N ASN A 577 -18.98 -6.98 19.45
CA ASN A 577 -18.92 -8.33 20.02
C ASN A 577 -19.26 -9.38 18.96
N ASN A 578 -18.23 -10.06 18.46
CA ASN A 578 -18.34 -11.07 17.43
C ASN A 578 -17.74 -12.40 17.87
N SER A 579 -17.98 -13.46 17.10
CA SER A 579 -17.41 -14.80 17.29
C SER A 579 -16.93 -15.35 15.96
N PHE A 580 -15.85 -16.10 15.97
CA PHE A 580 -15.36 -16.79 14.78
C PHE A 580 -15.96 -18.20 14.72
N MET A 581 -16.53 -18.59 13.57
CA MET A 581 -17.13 -19.89 13.40
C MET A 581 -16.83 -20.54 12.05
N HIS A 582 -16.85 -21.87 12.05
CA HIS A 582 -16.80 -22.71 10.85
C HIS A 582 -18.18 -23.24 10.51
N MET A 583 -18.41 -23.40 9.22
CA MET A 583 -19.52 -24.16 8.67
C MET A 583 -18.95 -25.12 7.61
N ASP A 584 -19.06 -26.43 7.90
CA ASP A 584 -18.50 -27.48 7.05
C ASP A 584 -19.60 -28.23 6.32
N PRO A 585 -19.66 -28.22 4.97
CA PRO A 585 -20.49 -29.13 4.20
C PRO A 585 -20.01 -30.55 4.40
N VAL A 586 -20.84 -31.40 4.99
CA VAL A 586 -20.53 -32.80 5.28
C VAL A 586 -21.56 -33.76 4.66
N VAL A 587 -21.09 -34.90 4.18
CA VAL A 587 -21.95 -35.96 3.70
C VAL A 587 -22.23 -36.94 4.84
N LYS A 588 -23.50 -37.13 5.17
CA LYS A 588 -23.97 -38.05 6.22
C LYS A 588 -24.87 -39.12 5.62
N ALA A 589 -24.99 -40.25 6.30
CA ALA A 589 -25.98 -41.26 5.94
C ALA A 589 -27.40 -40.68 6.01
N ASN A 590 -28.28 -41.09 5.10
CA ASN A 590 -29.69 -40.74 5.16
C ASN A 590 -30.40 -41.67 6.13
N ASP A 591 -30.61 -41.22 7.36
CA ASP A 591 -31.28 -41.93 8.44
C ASP A 591 -32.80 -42.08 8.25
N LYS A 592 -33.40 -41.30 7.34
CA LYS A 592 -34.82 -41.37 6.98
C LYS A 592 -35.12 -42.48 5.98
N GLY A 593 -34.10 -43.14 5.43
CA GLY A 593 -34.25 -44.13 4.38
C GLY A 593 -34.68 -43.53 3.03
N GLY A 594 -35.02 -44.39 2.08
CA GLY A 594 -35.47 -44.01 0.75
C GLY A 594 -34.45 -44.28 -0.35
N VAL A 595 -34.65 -43.70 -1.52
CA VAL A 595 -33.81 -43.90 -2.70
C VAL A 595 -32.40 -43.36 -2.52
N ARG A 596 -32.25 -42.24 -1.83
CA ARG A 596 -30.94 -41.66 -1.51
C ARG A 596 -30.39 -42.30 -0.24
N THR A 597 -29.17 -42.82 -0.30
CA THR A 597 -28.44 -43.41 0.84
C THR A 597 -27.67 -42.40 1.67
N SER A 598 -27.47 -41.20 1.13
CA SER A 598 -26.72 -40.11 1.80
C SER A 598 -27.35 -38.74 1.58
N THR A 599 -27.09 -37.82 2.49
CA THR A 599 -27.49 -36.43 2.45
C THR A 599 -26.26 -35.53 2.62
N MET A 600 -26.34 -34.28 2.16
CA MET A 600 -25.37 -33.25 2.49
C MET A 600 -25.99 -32.31 3.55
N GLN A 601 -25.27 -32.07 4.61
CA GLN A 601 -25.66 -31.20 5.73
C GLN A 601 -24.56 -30.23 6.03
N ILE A 602 -24.84 -29.21 6.83
CA ILE A 602 -23.85 -28.27 7.32
C ILE A 602 -23.62 -28.54 8.81
N ASP A 603 -22.38 -28.80 9.18
CA ASP A 603 -21.98 -28.86 10.57
C ASP A 603 -21.34 -27.50 10.92
N SER A 604 -21.81 -26.89 12.03
CA SER A 604 -21.34 -25.56 12.45
C SER A 604 -20.62 -25.66 13.79
N LYS A 605 -19.52 -24.90 13.94
CA LYS A 605 -18.71 -24.89 15.16
C LYS A 605 -18.18 -23.49 15.44
N VAL A 606 -18.37 -22.98 16.65
CA VAL A 606 -17.71 -21.76 17.14
C VAL A 606 -16.29 -22.12 17.57
N ILE A 607 -15.34 -21.31 17.17
CA ILE A 607 -13.93 -21.39 17.59
C ILE A 607 -13.74 -20.43 18.74
N THR A 608 -13.33 -20.96 19.88
CA THR A 608 -13.43 -20.24 21.16
C THR A 608 -12.15 -19.57 21.61
N ASN A 609 -11.00 -19.86 20.99
CA ASN A 609 -9.73 -19.25 21.37
C ASN A 609 -8.80 -19.02 20.16
N GLU A 610 -7.85 -18.12 20.35
CA GLU A 610 -6.95 -17.61 19.31
C GLU A 610 -6.10 -18.71 18.65
N GLN A 611 -5.53 -19.62 19.45
CA GLN A 611 -4.64 -20.65 18.92
C GLN A 611 -5.39 -21.64 17.99
N ASN A 612 -6.68 -21.88 18.26
CA ASN A 612 -7.52 -22.69 17.38
C ASN A 612 -8.02 -21.92 16.15
N ALA A 613 -8.01 -20.59 16.19
CA ALA A 613 -8.37 -19.72 15.08
C ALA A 613 -7.19 -19.38 14.16
N ALA A 614 -5.97 -19.80 14.51
CA ALA A 614 -4.79 -19.69 13.66
C ALA A 614 -4.71 -20.91 12.74
N GLU A 615 -5.16 -20.79 11.49
CA GLU A 615 -5.38 -21.95 10.62
C GLU A 615 -4.92 -21.76 9.17
N LYS A 616 -4.58 -22.88 8.54
CA LYS A 616 -4.39 -22.94 7.09
C LYS A 616 -5.75 -22.94 6.39
N PHE A 617 -5.81 -22.25 5.27
CA PHE A 617 -7.04 -22.18 4.50
C PHE A 617 -7.40 -23.54 3.90
N ASP A 618 -8.59 -24.03 4.27
CA ASP A 618 -9.24 -25.16 3.65
C ASP A 618 -10.45 -24.64 2.84
N PRO A 619 -10.49 -24.80 1.52
CA PRO A 619 -11.60 -24.31 0.69
C PRO A 619 -12.93 -25.04 0.95
N SER A 620 -12.91 -26.17 1.64
CA SER A 620 -14.13 -26.92 2.00
C SER A 620 -14.85 -26.33 3.23
N THR A 621 -14.17 -25.49 4.02
CA THR A 621 -14.73 -24.85 5.22
C THR A 621 -15.18 -23.43 4.92
N ILE A 622 -16.41 -23.10 5.25
CA ILE A 622 -16.93 -21.73 5.25
C ILE A 622 -16.59 -21.07 6.60
N ARG A 623 -15.94 -19.93 6.56
CA ARG A 623 -15.50 -19.19 7.75
C ARG A 623 -16.31 -17.93 7.91
N LEU A 624 -16.91 -17.75 9.07
CA LEU A 624 -17.79 -16.62 9.36
C LEU A 624 -17.28 -15.85 10.58
N LEU A 625 -17.36 -14.56 10.52
CA LEU A 625 -17.36 -13.70 11.69
C LEU A 625 -18.80 -13.33 12.00
N THR A 626 -19.32 -13.76 13.14
CA THR A 626 -20.75 -13.80 13.47
C THR A 626 -21.03 -12.97 14.72
N ASN A 627 -22.04 -12.13 14.63
CA ASN A 627 -22.63 -11.47 15.80
C ASN A 627 -23.87 -12.21 16.27
N PHE A 628 -23.76 -13.02 17.31
CA PHE A 628 -24.87 -13.75 17.90
C PHE A 628 -25.84 -12.87 18.72
N ASN A 629 -25.51 -11.59 18.92
CA ASN A 629 -26.37 -10.64 19.62
C ASN A 629 -27.34 -9.92 18.64
N LYS A 630 -27.21 -10.18 17.34
CA LYS A 630 -28.01 -9.59 16.28
C LYS A 630 -28.50 -10.66 15.30
N GLU A 631 -29.75 -10.51 14.91
CA GLU A 631 -30.41 -11.43 13.98
C GLU A 631 -31.08 -10.61 12.85
N ASN A 632 -31.18 -11.25 11.69
CA ASN A 632 -32.05 -10.73 10.63
C ASN A 632 -33.53 -11.06 10.93
N LYS A 633 -34.46 -10.59 10.10
CA LYS A 633 -35.91 -10.80 10.32
C LYS A 633 -36.33 -12.29 10.38
N LEU A 634 -35.48 -13.22 9.93
CA LEU A 634 -35.72 -14.64 9.95
C LEU A 634 -35.14 -15.35 11.18
N GLY A 635 -34.52 -14.59 12.10
CA GLY A 635 -33.86 -15.15 13.30
C GLY A 635 -32.51 -15.81 13.01
N ASN A 636 -31.86 -15.48 11.88
CA ASN A 636 -30.49 -15.92 11.63
C ASN A 636 -29.50 -14.91 12.16
N PRO A 637 -28.43 -15.33 12.86
CA PRO A 637 -27.39 -14.42 13.33
C PRO A 637 -26.69 -13.75 12.14
N VAL A 638 -26.39 -12.45 12.27
CA VAL A 638 -25.74 -11.68 11.22
C VAL A 638 -24.27 -11.95 11.18
N SER A 639 -23.69 -12.08 9.99
CA SER A 639 -22.30 -12.48 9.81
C SER A 639 -21.66 -11.87 8.57
N TYR A 640 -20.33 -11.97 8.50
CA TYR A 640 -19.53 -11.82 7.28
C TYR A 640 -18.66 -13.06 7.04
N GLN A 641 -18.65 -13.55 5.81
CA GLN A 641 -17.78 -14.66 5.37
C GLN A 641 -16.40 -14.13 5.01
N LEU A 642 -15.37 -14.87 5.41
CA LEU A 642 -13.95 -14.57 5.16
C LEU A 642 -13.42 -15.50 4.06
N ILE A 643 -12.89 -14.93 2.97
CA ILE A 643 -12.40 -15.69 1.79
C ILE A 643 -11.00 -15.17 1.42
N PRO A 644 -9.92 -15.73 1.99
CA PRO A 644 -8.55 -15.24 1.77
C PRO A 644 -8.03 -15.50 0.34
N PHE A 645 -8.63 -16.45 -0.38
CA PHE A 645 -8.31 -16.76 -1.78
C PHE A 645 -9.59 -16.81 -2.61
N ALA A 646 -9.90 -15.70 -3.26
CA ALA A 646 -11.13 -15.54 -4.05
C ALA A 646 -10.94 -15.85 -5.56
N GLY A 647 -9.73 -16.21 -5.98
CA GLY A 647 -9.38 -16.55 -7.36
C GLY A 647 -8.13 -15.81 -7.85
N GLY A 648 -7.58 -16.28 -8.97
CA GLY A 648 -6.41 -15.66 -9.62
C GLY A 648 -5.10 -15.81 -8.86
N THR A 649 -5.05 -16.57 -7.78
CA THR A 649 -3.86 -16.71 -6.94
C THR A 649 -3.08 -17.97 -7.27
N HIS A 650 -1.76 -17.88 -7.25
CA HIS A 650 -0.88 -19.03 -7.22
C HIS A 650 -0.81 -19.60 -5.79
N PRO A 651 -0.66 -20.92 -5.63
CA PRO A 651 -0.52 -21.50 -4.30
C PRO A 651 0.71 -20.94 -3.58
N VAL A 652 0.55 -20.53 -2.33
CA VAL A 652 1.68 -20.30 -1.43
C VAL A 652 2.46 -21.61 -1.28
N ALA A 653 3.79 -21.55 -1.20
CA ALA A 653 4.65 -22.72 -1.15
C ALA A 653 4.22 -23.68 -0.04
N LYS A 654 4.11 -24.96 -0.41
CA LYS A 654 3.76 -26.01 0.53
C LYS A 654 4.96 -26.39 1.40
N GLY A 655 4.65 -26.98 2.54
CA GLY A 655 5.63 -27.68 3.35
C GLY A 655 6.71 -26.76 3.86
N ALA A 656 6.31 -25.60 4.34
CA ALA A 656 7.17 -24.77 5.16
C ALA A 656 7.65 -25.56 6.40
N ASN A 657 8.26 -26.74 6.18
CA ASN A 657 9.16 -27.38 7.11
C ASN A 657 10.46 -26.59 7.14
N PHE A 658 10.30 -25.26 7.23
CA PHE A 658 11.36 -24.47 7.78
C PHE A 658 11.62 -25.09 9.16
N SER A 659 12.79 -25.61 9.38
CA SER A 659 13.12 -26.11 10.71
C SER A 659 12.82 -24.98 11.68
N LYS A 660 12.29 -25.28 12.87
CA LYS A 660 12.07 -24.27 13.92
C LYS A 660 13.32 -23.48 14.26
N ASP A 661 14.47 -23.98 13.81
CA ASP A 661 15.80 -23.37 13.97
C ASP A 661 16.17 -22.43 12.82
N GLU A 662 15.37 -22.33 11.75
CA GLU A 662 15.59 -21.38 10.67
C GLU A 662 15.23 -19.95 11.13
N TRP A 663 16.23 -19.09 11.18
CA TRP A 663 16.07 -17.71 11.65
C TRP A 663 15.12 -16.88 10.81
N LEU A 664 15.11 -17.12 9.51
CA LEU A 664 14.15 -16.51 8.59
C LEU A 664 12.72 -16.75 9.07
N PHE A 665 12.41 -18.00 9.43
CA PHE A 665 11.08 -18.41 9.82
C PHE A 665 10.61 -17.81 11.16
N LYS A 666 11.54 -17.59 12.09
CA LYS A 666 11.25 -16.95 13.38
C LYS A 666 10.73 -15.51 13.23
N ARG A 667 11.07 -14.84 12.14
CA ARG A 667 10.62 -13.47 11.83
C ARG A 667 9.33 -13.44 11.02
N LEU A 668 9.05 -14.49 10.25
CA LEU A 668 8.00 -14.56 9.23
C LEU A 668 6.87 -15.51 9.61
N ASN A 669 6.70 -15.80 10.89
CA ASN A 669 5.76 -16.81 11.36
C ASN A 669 4.30 -16.55 10.91
N PHE A 670 3.92 -15.29 10.73
CA PHE A 670 2.57 -14.93 10.28
C PHE A 670 2.20 -15.54 8.91
N MET A 671 3.17 -15.90 8.07
CA MET A 671 2.92 -16.52 6.77
C MET A 671 2.54 -18.01 6.85
N ASP A 672 2.73 -18.68 8.00
CA ASP A 672 2.42 -20.11 8.15
C ASP A 672 0.92 -20.43 8.09
N LYS A 673 0.08 -19.47 8.45
CA LYS A 673 -1.37 -19.59 8.44
C LYS A 673 -2.00 -18.52 7.56
N GLN A 674 -3.11 -18.86 6.91
CA GLN A 674 -3.83 -17.92 6.05
C GLN A 674 -4.89 -17.13 6.81
N ILE A 675 -5.32 -17.60 7.97
CA ILE A 675 -6.27 -16.92 8.85
C ILE A 675 -5.75 -16.95 10.27
N TRP A 676 -5.81 -15.78 10.91
CA TRP A 676 -5.60 -15.62 12.35
C TRP A 676 -6.73 -14.76 12.88
N VAL A 677 -7.23 -15.05 14.07
CA VAL A 677 -8.23 -14.24 14.74
C VAL A 677 -7.76 -13.99 16.16
N THR A 678 -7.65 -12.71 16.53
CA THR A 678 -7.23 -12.27 17.86
C THR A 678 -8.29 -11.38 18.50
N GLN A 679 -8.28 -11.24 19.82
CA GLN A 679 -9.00 -10.13 20.42
C GLN A 679 -8.41 -8.79 19.96
N TYR A 680 -9.24 -7.75 19.90
CA TYR A 680 -8.76 -6.39 19.64
C TYR A 680 -7.83 -5.93 20.75
N ASN A 681 -6.62 -5.54 20.35
CA ASN A 681 -5.66 -4.88 21.22
C ASN A 681 -5.03 -3.71 20.44
N PRO A 682 -5.09 -2.47 20.93
CA PRO A 682 -4.57 -1.30 20.21
C PRO A 682 -3.05 -1.34 19.97
N ASP A 683 -2.30 -2.14 20.72
CA ASP A 683 -0.85 -2.32 20.56
C ASP A 683 -0.48 -3.45 19.61
N GLU A 684 -1.42 -4.32 19.23
CA GLU A 684 -1.25 -5.43 18.28
C GLU A 684 -1.68 -5.03 16.88
N ARG A 685 -0.77 -4.38 16.16
CA ARG A 685 -1.11 -3.74 14.88
C ARG A 685 -0.44 -4.35 13.66
N TYR A 686 0.65 -5.11 13.84
CA TYR A 686 1.48 -5.58 12.73
C TYR A 686 1.76 -7.08 12.86
N PRO A 687 1.50 -7.88 11.82
CA PRO A 687 1.62 -9.35 11.88
C PRO A 687 3.06 -9.82 12.16
N GLU A 688 4.06 -9.03 11.78
CA GLU A 688 5.48 -9.25 12.06
C GLU A 688 5.98 -8.56 13.33
N GLY A 689 5.11 -7.85 14.04
CA GLY A 689 5.48 -7.02 15.19
C GLY A 689 5.96 -5.61 14.82
N LYS A 690 6.09 -4.76 15.85
CA LYS A 690 6.40 -3.34 15.65
C LYS A 690 7.82 -3.09 15.14
N TYR A 691 8.80 -3.84 15.62
CA TYR A 691 10.23 -3.70 15.28
C TYR A 691 10.74 -4.98 14.63
N SER A 692 10.45 -5.14 13.34
CA SER A 692 10.79 -6.33 12.57
C SER A 692 12.23 -6.35 12.05
N ASN A 693 12.84 -5.17 11.84
CA ASN A 693 14.20 -5.07 11.34
C ASN A 693 15.19 -5.69 12.35
N ARG A 694 15.97 -6.68 11.90
CA ARG A 694 16.92 -7.44 12.73
C ARG A 694 16.29 -8.14 13.95
N SER A 695 14.98 -8.37 13.96
CA SER A 695 14.32 -9.12 15.04
C SER A 695 14.85 -10.55 15.15
N THR A 696 14.95 -11.04 16.37
CA THR A 696 15.54 -12.36 16.68
C THR A 696 14.51 -13.45 16.96
N HIS A 697 13.24 -13.08 17.03
CA HIS A 697 12.12 -13.99 17.33
C HIS A 697 10.83 -13.41 16.75
N ASP A 698 9.79 -14.19 16.81
CA ASP A 698 8.45 -13.74 16.48
C ASP A 698 7.97 -12.71 17.51
N THR A 699 7.70 -11.50 17.05
CA THR A 699 7.16 -10.39 17.83
C THR A 699 5.77 -9.98 17.34
N GLY A 700 5.20 -10.77 16.44
CA GLY A 700 3.92 -10.53 15.80
C GLY A 700 2.86 -11.57 16.16
N LEU A 701 2.13 -12.06 15.18
CA LEU A 701 0.93 -12.90 15.36
C LEU A 701 1.16 -14.14 16.20
N GLY A 702 2.30 -14.83 16.06
CA GLY A 702 2.59 -15.98 16.92
C GLY A 702 2.77 -15.61 18.39
N GLN A 703 3.29 -14.40 18.68
CA GLN A 703 3.38 -13.87 20.04
C GLN A 703 1.99 -13.42 20.55
N PHE A 704 1.19 -12.76 19.67
CA PHE A 704 -0.13 -12.25 20.06
C PHE A 704 -1.04 -13.38 20.56
N ILE A 705 -1.11 -14.49 19.84
CA ILE A 705 -1.90 -15.66 20.25
C ILE A 705 -1.26 -16.49 21.40
N GLY A 706 -0.10 -16.06 21.93
CA GLY A 706 0.63 -16.80 22.97
C GLY A 706 -0.13 -16.92 24.29
N ASN A 707 -0.94 -15.93 24.63
CA ASN A 707 -1.82 -15.92 25.81
C ASN A 707 -3.13 -16.71 25.59
N ASN A 708 -3.44 -17.08 24.33
CA ASN A 708 -4.57 -17.93 23.93
C ASN A 708 -5.93 -17.42 24.44
N GLU A 709 -6.22 -16.15 24.23
CA GLU A 709 -7.43 -15.49 24.72
C GLU A 709 -8.71 -16.09 24.14
N ASN A 710 -9.81 -15.89 24.87
CA ASN A 710 -11.13 -16.27 24.42
C ASN A 710 -11.62 -15.30 23.35
N ILE A 711 -12.04 -15.80 22.19
CA ILE A 711 -12.54 -15.02 21.06
C ILE A 711 -14.05 -15.22 20.80
N GLU A 712 -14.78 -15.78 21.75
CA GLU A 712 -16.23 -15.90 21.65
C GLU A 712 -16.91 -14.64 22.22
N ASN A 713 -17.74 -13.99 21.42
CA ASN A 713 -18.46 -12.76 21.77
C ASN A 713 -17.52 -11.64 22.25
N LYS A 714 -16.48 -11.36 21.47
CA LYS A 714 -15.45 -10.37 21.74
C LYS A 714 -15.27 -9.40 20.59
N ASP A 715 -14.58 -8.30 20.87
CA ASP A 715 -14.05 -7.41 19.85
C ASP A 715 -12.87 -8.10 19.16
N LEU A 716 -12.97 -8.34 17.84
CA LEU A 716 -12.09 -9.25 17.12
C LEU A 716 -11.38 -8.59 15.94
N VAL A 717 -10.11 -8.92 15.81
CA VAL A 717 -9.31 -8.61 14.63
C VAL A 717 -9.04 -9.88 13.83
N VAL A 718 -9.40 -9.84 12.55
CA VAL A 718 -9.10 -10.90 11.57
C VAL A 718 -7.85 -10.51 10.79
N TRP A 719 -6.91 -11.44 10.68
CA TRP A 719 -5.71 -11.28 9.89
C TRP A 719 -5.75 -12.30 8.75
N MET A 720 -5.86 -11.81 7.52
CA MET A 720 -5.91 -12.66 6.33
C MET A 720 -4.59 -12.60 5.59
N THR A 721 -3.86 -13.72 5.57
CA THR A 721 -2.63 -13.88 4.79
C THR A 721 -2.94 -14.51 3.45
N THR A 722 -2.62 -13.80 2.40
CA THR A 722 -2.73 -14.26 1.01
C THR A 722 -1.43 -14.00 0.26
N GLY A 723 -1.31 -14.48 -0.95
CA GLY A 723 -0.10 -14.23 -1.74
C GLY A 723 0.02 -15.12 -2.96
N THR A 724 1.15 -14.99 -3.62
CA THR A 724 1.51 -15.78 -4.80
C THR A 724 2.94 -16.29 -4.69
N THR A 725 3.18 -17.49 -5.23
CA THR A 725 4.53 -17.98 -5.52
C THR A 725 4.88 -17.58 -6.95
N HIS A 726 5.85 -16.68 -7.07
CA HIS A 726 6.33 -16.21 -8.35
C HIS A 726 7.44 -17.15 -8.86
N VAL A 727 7.11 -17.89 -9.91
CA VAL A 727 8.05 -18.66 -10.71
C VAL A 727 8.18 -17.92 -12.03
N ALA A 728 9.32 -17.27 -12.20
CA ALA A 728 9.56 -16.36 -13.31
C ALA A 728 9.38 -17.00 -14.69
N ARG A 729 8.91 -16.21 -15.64
CA ARG A 729 8.67 -16.59 -17.04
C ARG A 729 9.25 -15.54 -17.98
N ALA A 730 9.64 -15.93 -19.17
CA ALA A 730 10.21 -15.01 -20.16
C ALA A 730 9.25 -13.86 -20.54
N GLU A 731 7.94 -14.09 -20.44
CA GLU A 731 6.88 -13.10 -20.72
C GLU A 731 6.82 -11.96 -19.69
N GLU A 732 7.50 -12.11 -18.56
CA GLU A 732 7.55 -11.13 -17.46
C GLU A 732 8.77 -10.21 -17.54
N TRP A 733 9.61 -10.42 -18.53
CA TRP A 733 10.85 -9.67 -18.73
C TRP A 733 10.81 -8.79 -19.98
N PRO A 734 11.29 -7.52 -19.95
CA PRO A 734 11.95 -6.82 -18.84
C PRO A 734 11.02 -6.11 -17.83
N ILE A 735 9.71 -6.18 -17.99
CA ILE A 735 8.72 -5.62 -17.08
C ILE A 735 7.53 -6.57 -16.98
N MET A 736 7.08 -6.79 -15.76
CA MET A 736 6.00 -7.74 -15.46
C MET A 736 4.62 -7.17 -15.82
N PRO A 737 3.75 -7.96 -16.47
CA PRO A 737 2.31 -7.75 -16.36
C PRO A 737 1.87 -7.81 -14.90
N THR A 738 0.87 -7.01 -14.54
CA THR A 738 0.37 -7.04 -13.15
C THR A 738 -0.26 -8.40 -12.82
N GLU A 739 0.24 -9.05 -11.78
CA GLU A 739 -0.34 -10.26 -11.21
C GLU A 739 -1.20 -9.90 -10.00
N TRP A 740 -2.47 -10.32 -10.03
CA TRP A 740 -3.46 -9.97 -9.01
C TRP A 740 -3.78 -11.15 -8.11
N VAL A 741 -3.84 -10.88 -6.80
CA VAL A 741 -4.42 -11.75 -5.76
C VAL A 741 -5.71 -11.11 -5.27
N TYR A 742 -6.75 -11.93 -5.10
CA TYR A 742 -8.08 -11.48 -4.71
C TYR A 742 -8.50 -12.09 -3.39
N THR A 743 -8.98 -11.24 -2.49
CA THR A 743 -9.50 -11.58 -1.17
C THR A 743 -10.88 -10.94 -1.02
N LEU A 744 -11.82 -11.64 -0.40
CA LEU A 744 -13.17 -11.12 -0.21
C LEU A 744 -13.62 -11.24 1.24
N ILE A 745 -14.41 -10.27 1.70
CA ILE A 745 -15.34 -10.43 2.82
C ILE A 745 -16.75 -10.18 2.30
N LYS A 746 -17.68 -11.05 2.67
CA LYS A 746 -19.00 -11.15 2.05
C LYS A 746 -20.09 -11.25 3.10
N PRO A 747 -21.19 -10.46 3.03
CA PRO A 747 -22.29 -10.57 3.98
C PRO A 747 -22.90 -11.98 3.96
N TRP A 748 -23.24 -12.47 5.15
CA TRP A 748 -23.89 -13.75 5.37
C TRP A 748 -25.03 -13.56 6.38
N ASN A 749 -26.26 -13.61 5.92
CA ASN A 749 -27.45 -13.23 6.71
C ASN A 749 -27.36 -11.83 7.34
N PHE A 750 -26.49 -10.98 6.85
CA PHE A 750 -26.35 -9.59 7.32
C PHE A 750 -27.57 -8.76 6.96
N PHE A 751 -28.21 -9.05 5.84
CA PHE A 751 -29.43 -8.41 5.36
C PHE A 751 -30.64 -9.32 5.53
N ASP A 752 -31.85 -8.73 5.54
CA ASP A 752 -33.13 -9.46 5.57
C ASP A 752 -33.49 -10.10 4.22
N ASN A 753 -33.01 -9.50 3.13
CA ASN A 753 -33.16 -9.94 1.74
C ASN A 753 -32.06 -9.31 0.89
N THR A 754 -32.10 -9.45 -0.44
CA THR A 754 -31.08 -8.83 -1.29
C THR A 754 -31.15 -7.30 -1.22
N PRO A 755 -30.01 -6.63 -0.86
CA PRO A 755 -30.00 -5.17 -0.69
C PRO A 755 -30.08 -4.41 -2.02
N THR A 756 -29.94 -5.08 -3.16
CA THR A 756 -29.89 -4.46 -4.50
C THR A 756 -31.24 -4.38 -5.20
N LEU A 757 -32.30 -4.98 -4.65
CA LEU A 757 -33.66 -4.91 -5.22
C LEU A 757 -34.54 -3.86 -4.58
N ASN A 758 -34.12 -3.23 -3.49
CA ASN A 758 -34.94 -2.25 -2.76
C ASN A 758 -36.38 -2.71 -2.53
N LEU A 759 -36.52 -3.96 -2.04
CA LEU A 759 -37.81 -4.54 -1.71
C LEU A 759 -38.41 -3.74 -0.56
N GLY A 760 -39.62 -3.19 -0.76
CA GLY A 760 -40.36 -2.45 0.27
C GLY A 760 -40.57 -3.29 1.54
N GLU A 761 -40.91 -2.64 2.65
CA GLU A 761 -41.36 -3.35 3.84
C GLU A 761 -42.65 -4.10 3.47
N GLU A 762 -42.72 -5.40 3.76
CA GLU A 762 -43.98 -6.14 3.69
C GLU A 762 -44.99 -5.41 4.60
N GLU A 763 -46.07 -4.89 4.04
CA GLU A 763 -47.21 -4.51 4.85
C GLU A 763 -47.59 -5.74 5.70
N GLN A 764 -47.58 -5.59 7.03
CA GLN A 764 -48.07 -6.62 7.92
C GLN A 764 -49.50 -6.93 7.47
N SER A 765 -49.70 -8.07 6.80
CA SER A 765 -51.03 -8.57 6.54
C SER A 765 -51.68 -8.78 7.90
N THR A 766 -52.59 -7.89 8.26
CA THR A 766 -53.53 -8.15 9.32
C THR A 766 -54.29 -9.38 8.92
N GLN A 767 -53.90 -10.55 9.43
CA GLN A 767 -54.74 -11.73 9.40
C GLN A 767 -56.03 -11.34 10.14
N HIS A 768 -57.06 -11.02 9.36
CA HIS A 768 -58.42 -11.10 9.86
C HIS A 768 -58.74 -12.58 10.03
N ASP A 769 -58.71 -13.02 11.30
CA ASP A 769 -59.39 -14.21 11.73
C ASP A 769 -60.87 -14.06 11.36
N HIS A 770 -61.30 -14.80 10.37
CA HIS A 770 -62.70 -15.16 10.16
C HIS A 770 -62.88 -16.64 10.35
N HIS A 771 -63.59 -16.99 11.44
CA HIS A 771 -64.25 -18.19 11.90
C HIS A 771 -64.29 -19.42 10.99
#